data_27ba2479f52601456270688da583fbb5
#
_entry.id   27ba2479f52601456270688da583fbb5
#
_cell.length_a   1.000
_cell.length_b   1.000
_cell.length_c   1.000
_cell.angle_alpha   90.00
_cell.angle_beta   90.00
_cell.angle_gamma   90.00
#
_symmetry.space_group_name_H-M   'P 1'
#
loop_
_entity.id
_entity.type
_entity.pdbx_description
1 polymer ?
#
loop_
_entity_poly.entity_id
_entity_poly.type
_entity_poly.pdbx_seq_one_letter_code
_entity_poly.pdbx_strand_id
1 'polypeptide(L)'
;MNRKIWKALGIAVCMLALAAPRAMAETNSHYVSNNEQFADAVRTINNESKIGDENEIVLMQDITLEGEHTLKRNTTIKGKEGEDRKISINGSGAGITVTGEKTTLNLGVNGYDKKLTIEGDTNVAFVTVSGGATANMYENVTLQNRQSTGNACIVIMGPKSVFNMHGGVIEKCNGAVIADSGATFHMLSGEIKDCWVNGDGVISVNDGSKFIMEGGTISGCSAADDGGGLYAKNKSTITINNGTISECRAAKKNGGGLYADNSTINIEGGTISGCTAVFGNGGGLYAKNSSTITISDGTISGSTISGCEAGTGGGLYADKSTVTINNGTISGCEANAGAGGGLCVVGSTLNIKKGGTISRCKAWSSKKGNGGGLYADSSTINISDGTISGCDGRWGGGLYAEKSSTITITDSTISRCEAGAGGGLFVDSSTIRISGGIISGCTTSGTGNGGGLCANNSTIKITGGRIENNKAALGGGVALIGKTTFEKPITNWTVIGNEAYATGGVGGGIKLENGSMDVSDGLNRIYNNTAGGHGADICLEKGASITLPDAAGMGATYLKSGINIDGWYNDNPRYTPSESGQAEKNLQLSGPLSLVASYTVIPVYIEIDANGGVGGSSSQTVHKGTTVTLEAPTKEGYLFTGWEDENKKIYPAGEDGKVHITVNENMKLTAVWEARSFTVTYVLLNGETRTETAAYGKTVTLGEEPRTGYTFVGWKDGENVHQAGETITVTGDMTLTAVWEARTFTVTYVLLNGETRTETVNYGQKLTLGEEPRTGYTFVGWKDGEKVYHAGETITVTGDMTLTAEWKKLPSAENLPKTGDESPVLLWGAALAVSAAACFVLRRKK
;
A
#
# COMPACT_ATOMS: atom_id res chain seq x y z
N MET A 1 -1.39 -4.89 26.79
CA MET A 1 0.02 -5.25 26.61
C MET A 1 0.19 -6.73 26.96
N ASN A 2 -0.21 -7.70 26.14
CA ASN A 2 0.07 -9.16 26.36
C ASN A 2 -0.65 -10.10 25.37
N ARG A 3 -0.91 -9.63 24.13
CA ARG A 3 -1.39 -10.54 23.06
C ARG A 3 -0.53 -10.53 21.76
N LYS A 4 0.44 -9.63 21.64
CA LYS A 4 1.36 -9.57 20.49
C LYS A 4 2.65 -10.39 20.66
N ILE A 5 3.00 -10.78 21.89
CA ILE A 5 4.22 -11.55 22.17
C ILE A 5 4.00 -13.06 21.94
N TRP A 6 2.77 -13.56 22.00
CA TRP A 6 2.49 -14.99 21.78
C TRP A 6 2.35 -15.39 20.29
N LYS A 7 2.14 -14.41 19.38
CA LYS A 7 2.15 -14.70 17.94
C LYS A 7 3.56 -14.77 17.33
N ALA A 8 4.53 -14.07 17.91
CA ALA A 8 5.93 -14.12 17.47
C ALA A 8 6.69 -15.34 18.02
N LEU A 9 6.30 -15.87 19.20
CA LEU A 9 6.90 -17.09 19.74
C LEU A 9 6.32 -18.38 19.13
N GLY A 10 5.11 -18.35 18.60
CA GLY A 10 4.49 -19.51 17.94
C GLY A 10 5.11 -19.86 16.57
N ILE A 11 5.72 -18.89 15.91
CA ILE A 11 6.38 -19.11 14.60
C ILE A 11 7.85 -19.54 14.78
N ALA A 12 8.51 -19.11 15.87
CA ALA A 12 9.90 -19.49 16.14
C ALA A 12 10.06 -20.91 16.74
N VAL A 13 9.02 -21.48 17.35
CA VAL A 13 9.07 -22.83 17.95
C VAL A 13 8.75 -23.93 16.94
N CYS A 14 8.07 -23.63 15.82
CA CYS A 14 7.88 -24.60 14.72
C CYS A 14 9.11 -24.79 13.80
N MET A 15 10.17 -23.97 13.92
CA MET A 15 11.37 -24.12 13.10
C MET A 15 12.52 -24.86 13.81
N LEU A 16 12.36 -25.30 15.06
CA LEU A 16 13.45 -25.98 15.81
C LEU A 16 13.13 -27.43 16.21
N ALA A 17 12.08 -28.02 15.68
CA ALA A 17 11.82 -29.44 15.88
C ALA A 17 11.67 -30.10 14.52
N LEU A 18 12.80 -30.53 13.95
CA LEU A 18 12.97 -31.69 13.04
C LEU A 18 14.28 -31.55 12.25
N ALA A 19 15.39 -31.58 12.96
CA ALA A 19 16.68 -31.95 12.37
C ALA A 19 16.95 -33.44 12.71
N ALA A 20 16.11 -34.33 12.23
CA ALA A 20 16.54 -35.67 11.89
C ALA A 20 17.16 -35.59 10.47
N PRO A 21 18.28 -36.27 10.16
CA PRO A 21 18.78 -36.28 8.81
C PRO A 21 17.70 -36.93 7.92
N ARG A 22 16.93 -36.12 7.20
CA ARG A 22 16.21 -36.62 6.03
C ARG A 22 17.29 -37.18 5.11
N ALA A 23 17.22 -38.47 4.79
CA ALA A 23 17.88 -38.99 3.61
C ALA A 23 17.58 -37.98 2.49
N MET A 24 18.61 -37.43 1.84
CA MET A 24 18.42 -36.59 0.67
C MET A 24 17.56 -37.40 -0.29
N ALA A 25 16.36 -36.91 -0.57
CA ALA A 25 15.52 -37.52 -1.59
C ALA A 25 16.35 -37.42 -2.90
N GLU A 26 16.49 -38.53 -3.59
CA GLU A 26 17.16 -38.53 -4.91
C GLU A 26 16.30 -37.66 -5.83
N THR A 27 16.92 -36.65 -6.45
CA THR A 27 16.26 -35.83 -7.45
C THR A 27 16.29 -36.56 -8.79
N ASN A 28 15.15 -36.99 -9.27
CA ASN A 28 15.01 -37.64 -10.58
C ASN A 28 14.85 -36.58 -11.67
N SER A 29 15.86 -36.31 -12.46
CA SER A 29 15.81 -35.28 -13.52
C SER A 29 15.48 -35.91 -14.90
N HIS A 30 14.46 -35.36 -15.56
CA HIS A 30 14.01 -35.71 -16.90
C HIS A 30 14.31 -34.56 -17.87
N TYR A 31 15.18 -34.75 -18.82
CA TYR A 31 15.59 -33.76 -19.82
C TYR A 31 14.67 -33.87 -21.05
N VAL A 32 13.98 -32.80 -21.39
CA VAL A 32 12.96 -32.81 -22.45
C VAL A 32 13.19 -31.74 -23.52
N SER A 33 12.97 -32.07 -24.78
CA SER A 33 13.16 -31.21 -25.93
C SER A 33 11.92 -31.11 -26.84
N ASN A 34 10.83 -31.84 -26.52
CA ASN A 34 9.59 -31.83 -27.26
C ASN A 34 8.41 -32.34 -26.41
N ASN A 35 7.19 -32.27 -26.95
CA ASN A 35 5.97 -32.72 -26.30
C ASN A 35 5.97 -34.22 -25.95
N GLU A 36 6.49 -35.08 -26.83
CA GLU A 36 6.50 -36.54 -26.59
C GLU A 36 7.38 -36.87 -25.37
N GLN A 37 8.60 -36.31 -25.31
CA GLN A 37 9.50 -36.48 -24.16
C GLN A 37 8.90 -35.89 -22.88
N PHE A 38 8.18 -34.78 -22.96
CA PHE A 38 7.48 -34.20 -21.81
C PHE A 38 6.37 -35.14 -21.31
N ALA A 39 5.58 -35.69 -22.21
CA ALA A 39 4.51 -36.65 -21.88
C ALA A 39 5.10 -37.96 -21.30
N ASP A 40 6.23 -38.43 -21.80
CA ASP A 40 6.93 -39.61 -21.29
C ASP A 40 7.51 -39.35 -19.89
N ALA A 41 8.11 -38.18 -19.67
CA ALA A 41 8.58 -37.78 -18.34
C ALA A 41 7.42 -37.78 -17.33
N VAL A 42 6.28 -37.15 -17.65
CA VAL A 42 5.07 -37.15 -16.81
C VAL A 42 4.58 -38.57 -16.50
N ARG A 43 4.59 -39.46 -17.50
CA ARG A 43 4.18 -40.85 -17.36
C ARG A 43 5.13 -41.62 -16.43
N THR A 44 6.43 -41.46 -16.60
CA THR A 44 7.48 -42.08 -15.79
C THR A 44 7.39 -41.61 -14.33
N ILE A 45 7.28 -40.30 -14.12
CA ILE A 45 7.11 -39.71 -12.80
C ILE A 45 5.90 -40.25 -12.07
N ASN A 46 4.77 -40.34 -12.76
CA ASN A 46 3.53 -40.82 -12.15
C ASN A 46 3.56 -42.30 -11.78
N ASN A 47 4.26 -43.13 -12.55
CA ASN A 47 4.26 -44.60 -12.40
C ASN A 47 5.45 -45.11 -11.55
N GLU A 48 6.62 -44.50 -11.63
CA GLU A 48 7.85 -45.02 -11.05
C GLU A 48 8.30 -44.29 -9.77
N SER A 49 7.95 -42.99 -9.64
CA SER A 49 8.32 -42.22 -8.46
C SER A 49 7.43 -42.54 -7.25
N LYS A 50 8.03 -42.58 -6.07
CA LYS A 50 7.32 -42.80 -4.80
C LYS A 50 6.75 -41.48 -4.28
N ILE A 51 5.83 -41.57 -3.34
CA ILE A 51 5.35 -40.36 -2.64
C ILE A 51 6.47 -39.82 -1.79
N GLY A 52 6.84 -38.56 -2.07
CA GLY A 52 7.93 -37.85 -1.39
C GLY A 52 9.23 -37.75 -2.20
N ASP A 53 9.35 -38.45 -3.34
CA ASP A 53 10.45 -38.23 -4.27
C ASP A 53 10.29 -36.85 -4.94
N GLU A 54 11.44 -36.19 -5.15
CA GLU A 54 11.50 -34.92 -5.88
C GLU A 54 11.88 -35.19 -7.34
N ASN A 55 11.06 -34.73 -8.26
CA ASN A 55 11.26 -34.94 -9.69
C ASN A 55 11.48 -33.60 -10.38
N GLU A 56 12.29 -33.56 -11.41
CA GLU A 56 12.52 -32.40 -12.24
C GLU A 56 12.26 -32.69 -13.71
N ILE A 57 11.54 -31.81 -14.37
CA ILE A 57 11.44 -31.75 -15.82
C ILE A 57 12.26 -30.55 -16.28
N VAL A 58 13.37 -30.78 -16.93
CA VAL A 58 14.34 -29.77 -17.38
C VAL A 58 14.17 -29.55 -18.88
N LEU A 59 13.76 -28.38 -19.28
CA LEU A 59 13.60 -27.99 -20.69
C LEU A 59 14.95 -27.70 -21.33
N MET A 60 15.36 -28.55 -22.27
CA MET A 60 16.61 -28.39 -23.02
C MET A 60 16.48 -27.40 -24.18
N GLN A 61 15.27 -27.17 -24.66
CA GLN A 61 14.89 -26.18 -25.68
C GLN A 61 13.44 -25.73 -25.46
N ASP A 62 12.99 -24.75 -26.22
CA ASP A 62 11.58 -24.34 -26.23
C ASP A 62 10.72 -25.49 -26.74
N ILE A 63 9.57 -25.71 -26.08
CA ILE A 63 8.68 -26.81 -26.47
C ILE A 63 7.24 -26.31 -26.68
N THR A 64 6.50 -27.04 -27.47
CA THR A 64 5.04 -26.84 -27.59
C THR A 64 4.35 -28.05 -26.99
N LEU A 65 3.45 -27.81 -26.01
CA LEU A 65 2.64 -28.84 -25.39
C LEU A 65 1.31 -28.99 -26.13
N GLU A 66 0.95 -30.26 -26.38
CA GLU A 66 -0.33 -30.67 -26.95
C GLU A 66 -0.98 -31.68 -25.97
N GLY A 67 -2.28 -31.53 -25.70
CA GLY A 67 -3.01 -32.38 -24.77
C GLY A 67 -2.76 -32.03 -23.28
N GLU A 68 -3.48 -32.74 -22.40
CA GLU A 68 -3.40 -32.56 -20.95
C GLU A 68 -2.29 -33.41 -20.34
N HIS A 69 -1.49 -32.78 -19.49
CA HIS A 69 -0.39 -33.44 -18.76
C HIS A 69 -0.69 -33.42 -17.25
N THR A 70 -1.11 -34.53 -16.70
CA THR A 70 -1.51 -34.64 -15.28
C THR A 70 -0.38 -35.19 -14.42
N LEU A 71 0.08 -34.39 -13.45
CA LEU A 71 1.12 -34.72 -12.47
C LEU A 71 0.47 -35.19 -11.15
N LYS A 72 0.90 -36.32 -10.64
CA LYS A 72 0.46 -36.96 -9.38
C LYS A 72 1.59 -37.12 -8.37
N ARG A 73 2.75 -36.55 -8.62
CA ARG A 73 3.96 -36.60 -7.79
C ARG A 73 4.60 -35.22 -7.78
N ASN A 74 5.43 -34.96 -6.75
CA ASN A 74 6.20 -33.73 -6.67
C ASN A 74 7.04 -33.55 -7.92
N THR A 75 6.89 -32.39 -8.55
CA THR A 75 7.60 -32.12 -9.81
C THR A 75 7.96 -30.66 -9.91
N THR A 76 9.21 -30.38 -10.26
CA THR A 76 9.68 -29.04 -10.61
C THR A 76 9.86 -28.95 -12.12
N ILE A 77 9.26 -27.95 -12.76
CA ILE A 77 9.43 -27.66 -14.18
C ILE A 77 10.33 -26.42 -14.30
N LYS A 78 11.47 -26.56 -14.94
CA LYS A 78 12.45 -25.47 -15.09
C LYS A 78 13.14 -25.50 -16.46
N GLY A 79 13.74 -24.39 -16.86
CA GLY A 79 14.63 -24.33 -17.99
C GLY A 79 16.00 -24.97 -17.69
N LYS A 80 16.78 -25.30 -18.75
CA LYS A 80 18.18 -25.65 -18.63
C LYS A 80 18.96 -24.50 -17.97
N GLU A 81 19.90 -24.82 -17.14
CA GLU A 81 20.73 -23.84 -16.45
C GLU A 81 21.42 -22.88 -17.42
N GLY A 82 21.37 -21.59 -17.11
CA GLY A 82 21.97 -20.53 -17.92
C GLY A 82 21.16 -20.09 -19.16
N GLU A 83 19.98 -20.66 -19.41
CA GLU A 83 19.18 -20.38 -20.62
C GLU A 83 17.71 -20.09 -20.31
N ASP A 84 17.17 -19.05 -20.94
CA ASP A 84 15.71 -18.80 -20.92
C ASP A 84 14.99 -19.90 -21.72
N ARG A 85 13.82 -20.31 -21.25
CA ARG A 85 13.02 -21.35 -21.90
C ARG A 85 11.56 -21.01 -21.98
N LYS A 86 10.91 -21.57 -22.99
CA LYS A 86 9.50 -21.35 -23.25
C LYS A 86 8.74 -22.65 -23.41
N ILE A 87 7.52 -22.67 -22.82
CA ILE A 87 6.49 -23.66 -23.08
C ILE A 87 5.36 -22.94 -23.84
N SER A 88 5.15 -23.30 -25.08
CA SER A 88 3.96 -22.88 -25.84
C SER A 88 2.85 -23.90 -25.65
N ILE A 89 1.66 -23.45 -25.27
CA ILE A 89 0.49 -24.32 -25.09
C ILE A 89 -0.51 -24.02 -26.20
N ASN A 90 -0.69 -24.95 -27.12
CA ASN A 90 -1.53 -24.77 -28.29
C ASN A 90 -2.63 -25.86 -28.38
N GLY A 91 -3.81 -25.45 -28.80
CA GLY A 91 -4.93 -26.35 -29.09
C GLY A 91 -5.91 -26.56 -27.92
N SER A 92 -7.02 -27.19 -28.22
CA SER A 92 -8.06 -27.48 -27.23
C SER A 92 -7.63 -28.65 -26.34
N GLY A 93 -7.55 -28.39 -25.02
CA GLY A 93 -7.24 -29.42 -24.01
C GLY A 93 -5.76 -29.51 -23.61
N ALA A 94 -4.87 -28.66 -24.14
CA ALA A 94 -3.47 -28.64 -23.71
C ALA A 94 -3.31 -27.84 -22.41
N GLY A 95 -2.60 -28.42 -21.41
CA GLY A 95 -2.32 -27.77 -20.13
C GLY A 95 -1.62 -28.69 -19.15
N ILE A 96 -1.18 -28.14 -18.03
CA ILE A 96 -0.52 -28.86 -16.96
C ILE A 96 -1.48 -28.96 -15.76
N THR A 97 -1.86 -30.15 -15.40
CA THR A 97 -2.70 -30.43 -14.23
C THR A 97 -1.89 -31.07 -13.13
N VAL A 98 -1.98 -30.55 -11.91
CA VAL A 98 -1.44 -31.18 -10.70
C VAL A 98 -2.59 -31.60 -9.79
N THR A 99 -2.57 -32.84 -9.31
CA THR A 99 -3.66 -33.39 -8.51
C THR A 99 -3.16 -34.37 -7.43
N GLY A 100 -3.87 -34.40 -6.32
CA GLY A 100 -3.65 -35.29 -5.19
C GLY A 100 -3.08 -34.61 -3.95
N GLU A 101 -3.60 -34.97 -2.76
CA GLU A 101 -3.05 -34.47 -1.49
C GLU A 101 -1.55 -34.77 -1.40
N LYS A 102 -0.75 -33.82 -0.95
CA LYS A 102 0.72 -33.88 -0.86
C LYS A 102 1.49 -33.90 -2.19
N THR A 103 0.82 -33.66 -3.31
CA THR A 103 1.48 -33.45 -4.59
C THR A 103 1.80 -31.97 -4.77
N THR A 104 3.05 -31.64 -5.12
CA THR A 104 3.49 -30.28 -5.35
C THR A 104 4.05 -30.13 -6.76
N LEU A 105 3.58 -29.09 -7.46
CA LEU A 105 4.16 -28.61 -8.71
C LEU A 105 4.91 -27.32 -8.43
N ASN A 106 6.20 -27.27 -8.79
CA ASN A 106 6.95 -26.01 -8.81
C ASN A 106 7.17 -25.55 -10.25
N LEU A 107 6.78 -24.35 -10.56
CA LEU A 107 7.10 -23.66 -11.82
C LEU A 107 8.25 -22.70 -11.57
N GLY A 108 9.39 -22.96 -12.23
CA GLY A 108 10.63 -22.26 -11.96
C GLY A 108 11.32 -22.72 -10.68
N VAL A 109 12.32 -21.98 -10.27
CA VAL A 109 13.14 -22.24 -9.07
C VAL A 109 13.47 -20.91 -8.40
N ASN A 110 13.36 -20.85 -7.09
CA ASN A 110 13.70 -19.67 -6.31
C ASN A 110 15.17 -19.26 -6.50
N GLY A 111 15.41 -17.97 -6.74
CA GLY A 111 16.76 -17.44 -6.95
C GLY A 111 17.39 -17.78 -8.32
N TYR A 112 16.59 -18.26 -9.28
CA TYR A 112 17.06 -18.59 -10.62
C TYR A 112 16.91 -17.38 -11.54
N ASP A 113 17.98 -16.96 -12.21
CA ASP A 113 18.06 -15.73 -13.01
C ASP A 113 17.47 -15.86 -14.42
N LYS A 114 17.19 -17.08 -14.89
CA LYS A 114 16.68 -17.36 -16.23
C LYS A 114 15.18 -17.56 -16.26
N LYS A 115 14.56 -17.05 -17.32
CA LYS A 115 13.11 -17.04 -17.43
C LYS A 115 12.55 -18.38 -17.91
N LEU A 116 11.44 -18.77 -17.29
CA LEU A 116 10.53 -19.78 -17.80
C LEU A 116 9.25 -19.10 -18.25
N THR A 117 9.00 -19.01 -19.53
CA THR A 117 7.77 -18.43 -20.08
C THR A 117 6.79 -19.53 -20.46
N ILE A 118 5.55 -19.42 -20.01
CA ILE A 118 4.43 -20.27 -20.47
C ILE A 118 3.44 -19.36 -21.18
N GLU A 119 3.21 -19.63 -22.46
CA GLU A 119 2.33 -18.82 -23.28
C GLU A 119 1.52 -19.64 -24.28
N GLY A 120 0.52 -19.04 -24.89
CA GLY A 120 -0.25 -19.67 -25.94
C GLY A 120 -1.73 -19.33 -25.90
N ASP A 121 -2.45 -19.76 -26.92
CA ASP A 121 -3.90 -19.54 -27.01
C ASP A 121 -4.64 -20.88 -26.91
N THR A 122 -5.12 -21.17 -25.73
CA THR A 122 -5.85 -22.41 -25.40
C THR A 122 -7.14 -22.10 -24.65
N ASN A 123 -8.15 -22.93 -24.84
CA ASN A 123 -9.43 -22.83 -24.12
C ASN A 123 -9.41 -23.46 -22.72
N VAL A 124 -8.30 -24.09 -22.33
CA VAL A 124 -8.07 -24.61 -20.97
C VAL A 124 -7.07 -23.75 -20.21
N ALA A 125 -6.92 -23.99 -18.92
CA ALA A 125 -5.91 -23.30 -18.12
C ALA A 125 -4.49 -23.76 -18.46
N PHE A 126 -3.52 -22.88 -18.35
CA PHE A 126 -2.10 -23.27 -18.41
C PHE A 126 -1.76 -24.23 -17.26
N VAL A 127 -2.30 -23.91 -16.07
CA VAL A 127 -2.10 -24.72 -14.87
C VAL A 127 -3.43 -24.96 -14.17
N THR A 128 -3.75 -26.22 -13.92
CA THR A 128 -4.89 -26.63 -13.09
C THR A 128 -4.40 -27.31 -11.82
N VAL A 129 -4.90 -26.87 -10.66
CA VAL A 129 -4.59 -27.43 -9.34
C VAL A 129 -5.85 -28.02 -8.73
N SER A 130 -5.82 -29.30 -8.41
CA SER A 130 -7.01 -29.99 -7.91
C SER A 130 -6.69 -31.09 -6.90
N GLY A 131 -7.72 -31.65 -6.27
CA GLY A 131 -7.57 -32.81 -5.39
C GLY A 131 -6.69 -32.59 -4.16
N GLY A 132 -6.58 -31.35 -3.68
CA GLY A 132 -5.76 -30.98 -2.53
C GLY A 132 -4.26 -30.80 -2.82
N ALA A 133 -3.88 -30.69 -4.09
CA ALA A 133 -2.50 -30.44 -4.52
C ALA A 133 -2.07 -28.98 -4.27
N THR A 134 -0.76 -28.76 -4.33
CA THR A 134 -0.15 -27.44 -4.26
C THR A 134 0.61 -27.14 -5.54
N ALA A 135 0.51 -25.92 -6.05
CA ALA A 135 1.41 -25.41 -7.08
C ALA A 135 2.10 -24.14 -6.59
N ASN A 136 3.36 -23.96 -6.93
CA ASN A 136 4.17 -22.81 -6.62
C ASN A 136 4.69 -22.18 -7.92
N MET A 137 4.63 -20.88 -8.02
CA MET A 137 5.20 -20.08 -9.10
C MET A 137 6.26 -19.15 -8.54
N TYR A 138 7.46 -19.22 -9.07
CA TYR A 138 8.60 -18.42 -8.59
C TYR A 138 8.86 -17.19 -9.49
N GLU A 139 9.77 -16.32 -9.05
CA GLU A 139 10.04 -15.00 -9.62
C GLU A 139 10.51 -15.02 -11.09
N ASN A 140 11.10 -16.13 -11.52
CA ASN A 140 11.58 -16.28 -12.89
C ASN A 140 10.52 -16.77 -13.88
N VAL A 141 9.25 -16.92 -13.47
CA VAL A 141 8.18 -17.47 -14.32
C VAL A 141 7.30 -16.35 -14.86
N THR A 142 6.97 -16.44 -16.14
CA THR A 142 5.98 -15.58 -16.80
C THR A 142 4.88 -16.42 -17.44
N LEU A 143 3.61 -16.13 -17.11
CA LEU A 143 2.44 -16.68 -17.81
C LEU A 143 1.85 -15.55 -18.65
N GLN A 144 1.74 -15.74 -19.97
CA GLN A 144 1.32 -14.64 -20.86
C GLN A 144 0.54 -15.06 -22.09
N ASN A 145 -0.09 -14.06 -22.73
CA ASN A 145 -0.65 -14.15 -24.07
C ASN A 145 -1.78 -15.19 -24.27
N ARG A 146 -2.59 -15.43 -23.22
CA ARG A 146 -3.78 -16.28 -23.35
C ARG A 146 -4.98 -15.42 -23.78
N GLN A 147 -5.50 -15.64 -24.98
CA GLN A 147 -6.58 -14.83 -25.59
C GLN A 147 -7.96 -15.51 -25.51
N SER A 148 -8.00 -16.82 -25.47
CA SER A 148 -9.24 -17.63 -25.47
C SER A 148 -10.15 -17.36 -24.28
N THR A 149 -11.45 -17.42 -24.47
CA THR A 149 -12.50 -17.03 -23.51
C THR A 149 -12.98 -18.16 -22.58
N GLY A 150 -12.34 -19.32 -22.55
CA GLY A 150 -12.83 -20.48 -21.77
C GLY A 150 -12.51 -20.42 -20.28
N ASN A 151 -11.26 -20.50 -19.91
CA ASN A 151 -10.76 -20.53 -18.53
C ASN A 151 -9.78 -19.39 -18.26
N ALA A 152 -9.27 -19.28 -17.05
CA ALA A 152 -8.14 -18.42 -16.69
C ALA A 152 -6.79 -19.11 -16.97
N CYS A 153 -5.68 -18.38 -16.85
CA CYS A 153 -4.35 -18.97 -16.91
C CYS A 153 -4.15 -20.05 -15.84
N ILE A 154 -4.68 -19.81 -14.65
CA ILE A 154 -4.60 -20.71 -13.51
C ILE A 154 -6.02 -21.02 -13.03
N VAL A 155 -6.31 -22.31 -12.84
CA VAL A 155 -7.56 -22.79 -12.23
C VAL A 155 -7.23 -23.63 -11.01
N ILE A 156 -7.80 -23.28 -9.86
CA ILE A 156 -7.60 -23.95 -8.60
C ILE A 156 -8.96 -24.45 -8.11
N MET A 157 -9.13 -25.75 -7.95
CA MET A 157 -10.42 -26.35 -7.65
C MET A 157 -10.38 -27.29 -6.45
N GLY A 158 -11.37 -27.14 -5.58
CA GLY A 158 -11.62 -28.03 -4.46
C GLY A 158 -10.84 -27.68 -3.19
N PRO A 159 -11.33 -28.18 -2.05
CA PRO A 159 -10.75 -27.88 -0.75
C PRO A 159 -9.30 -28.36 -0.65
N LYS A 160 -8.48 -27.63 0.09
CA LYS A 160 -7.02 -27.85 0.27
C LYS A 160 -6.16 -27.65 -0.99
N SER A 161 -6.74 -27.43 -2.17
CA SER A 161 -5.98 -27.09 -3.36
C SER A 161 -5.44 -25.66 -3.24
N VAL A 162 -4.13 -25.48 -3.47
CA VAL A 162 -3.44 -24.21 -3.23
C VAL A 162 -2.56 -23.86 -4.42
N PHE A 163 -2.62 -22.63 -4.84
CA PHE A 163 -1.62 -22.04 -5.72
C PHE A 163 -0.91 -20.89 -4.99
N ASN A 164 0.41 -20.99 -4.82
CA ASN A 164 1.26 -19.98 -4.23
C ASN A 164 2.02 -19.25 -5.33
N MET A 165 1.86 -17.96 -5.42
CA MET A 165 2.66 -17.07 -6.27
C MET A 165 3.73 -16.40 -5.40
N HIS A 166 4.95 -16.98 -5.39
CA HIS A 166 6.10 -16.43 -4.68
C HIS A 166 6.71 -15.23 -5.40
N GLY A 167 6.46 -15.12 -6.70
CA GLY A 167 6.93 -14.05 -7.58
C GLY A 167 6.48 -14.30 -9.01
N GLY A 168 7.17 -13.67 -9.98
CA GLY A 168 6.88 -13.82 -11.39
C GLY A 168 5.74 -12.93 -11.90
N VAL A 169 5.32 -13.15 -13.15
CA VAL A 169 4.38 -12.26 -13.85
C VAL A 169 3.28 -13.05 -14.53
N ILE A 170 2.04 -12.61 -14.38
CA ILE A 170 0.90 -13.04 -15.19
C ILE A 170 0.44 -11.81 -15.99
N GLU A 171 0.58 -11.83 -17.30
CA GLU A 171 0.25 -10.67 -18.10
C GLU A 171 -0.46 -11.00 -19.42
N LYS A 172 -1.24 -10.04 -19.92
CA LYS A 172 -1.90 -10.11 -21.23
C LYS A 172 -2.71 -11.40 -21.41
N CYS A 173 -3.45 -11.77 -20.38
CA CYS A 173 -4.27 -12.98 -20.35
C CYS A 173 -5.78 -12.66 -20.28
N ASN A 174 -6.58 -13.44 -20.98
CA ASN A 174 -8.03 -13.45 -20.78
C ASN A 174 -8.35 -14.31 -19.54
N GLY A 175 -8.49 -13.65 -18.37
CA GLY A 175 -8.55 -14.29 -17.03
C GLY A 175 -7.18 -14.73 -16.52
N ALA A 176 -6.80 -14.27 -15.33
CA ALA A 176 -5.55 -14.65 -14.68
C ALA A 176 -5.74 -15.90 -13.81
N VAL A 177 -6.65 -15.84 -12.84
CA VAL A 177 -6.84 -16.92 -11.85
C VAL A 177 -8.33 -17.16 -11.56
N ILE A 178 -8.71 -18.42 -11.47
CA ILE A 178 -9.97 -18.85 -10.89
C ILE A 178 -9.68 -19.76 -9.70
N ALA A 179 -10.14 -19.39 -8.51
CA ALA A 179 -10.16 -20.23 -7.32
C ALA A 179 -11.61 -20.60 -6.99
N ASP A 180 -11.92 -21.86 -6.95
CA ASP A 180 -13.29 -22.37 -6.82
C ASP A 180 -13.41 -23.54 -5.84
N SER A 181 -14.61 -23.68 -5.25
CA SER A 181 -14.98 -24.82 -4.42
C SER A 181 -14.08 -25.03 -3.19
N GLY A 182 -13.75 -23.95 -2.48
CA GLY A 182 -12.94 -23.96 -1.26
C GLY A 182 -11.41 -23.95 -1.48
N ALA A 183 -10.97 -23.67 -2.70
CA ALA A 183 -9.55 -23.55 -3.05
C ALA A 183 -8.90 -22.26 -2.50
N THR A 184 -7.58 -22.20 -2.56
CA THR A 184 -6.81 -21.02 -2.11
C THR A 184 -5.84 -20.54 -3.19
N PHE A 185 -5.94 -19.28 -3.54
CA PHE A 185 -4.88 -18.56 -4.24
C PHE A 185 -4.12 -17.68 -3.24
N HIS A 186 -2.84 -17.89 -3.10
CA HIS A 186 -1.96 -17.16 -2.19
C HIS A 186 -0.89 -16.41 -2.98
N MET A 187 -0.98 -15.09 -3.02
CA MET A 187 -0.02 -14.21 -3.67
C MET A 187 0.91 -13.62 -2.62
N LEU A 188 2.13 -14.16 -2.54
CA LEU A 188 3.15 -13.66 -1.63
C LEU A 188 3.88 -12.45 -2.24
N SER A 189 4.09 -12.47 -3.56
CA SER A 189 4.75 -11.42 -4.32
C SER A 189 4.42 -11.57 -5.81
N GLY A 190 5.03 -10.77 -6.70
CA GLY A 190 4.88 -10.84 -8.15
C GLY A 190 3.85 -9.87 -8.72
N GLU A 191 3.58 -9.98 -10.01
CA GLU A 191 2.71 -9.06 -10.75
C GLU A 191 1.62 -9.79 -11.54
N ILE A 192 0.40 -9.30 -11.45
CA ILE A 192 -0.70 -9.65 -12.36
C ILE A 192 -1.10 -8.35 -13.07
N LYS A 193 -0.80 -8.25 -14.35
CA LYS A 193 -0.98 -6.99 -15.05
C LYS A 193 -1.54 -7.13 -16.47
N ASP A 194 -2.22 -6.07 -16.92
CA ASP A 194 -2.75 -5.96 -18.28
C ASP A 194 -3.57 -7.17 -18.71
N CYS A 195 -4.22 -7.85 -17.77
CA CYS A 195 -5.12 -8.95 -18.01
C CYS A 195 -6.56 -8.47 -18.17
N TRP A 196 -7.36 -9.19 -18.93
CA TRP A 196 -8.77 -8.86 -19.14
C TRP A 196 -9.66 -10.11 -19.08
N VAL A 197 -10.97 -9.90 -18.91
CA VAL A 197 -11.96 -10.96 -18.99
C VAL A 197 -13.28 -10.42 -19.57
N ASN A 198 -13.96 -11.24 -20.39
CA ASN A 198 -15.28 -10.90 -20.95
C ASN A 198 -16.45 -11.15 -19.96
N GLY A 199 -16.17 -11.36 -18.71
CA GLY A 199 -17.12 -11.58 -17.62
C GLY A 199 -16.69 -10.86 -16.37
N ASP A 200 -16.84 -11.54 -15.22
CA ASP A 200 -16.52 -11.04 -13.89
C ASP A 200 -15.08 -11.39 -13.47
N GLY A 201 -14.34 -10.42 -12.94
CA GLY A 201 -13.07 -10.56 -12.25
C GLY A 201 -11.94 -11.23 -13.01
N VAL A 202 -10.87 -10.49 -13.28
CA VAL A 202 -9.62 -11.09 -13.81
C VAL A 202 -9.10 -12.19 -12.86
N ILE A 203 -9.29 -12.00 -11.57
CA ILE A 203 -9.13 -13.01 -10.54
C ILE A 203 -10.50 -13.29 -9.93
N SER A 204 -11.02 -14.50 -10.09
CA SER A 204 -12.30 -14.93 -9.55
C SER A 204 -12.12 -15.88 -8.36
N VAL A 205 -12.81 -15.59 -7.27
CA VAL A 205 -12.76 -16.34 -6.00
C VAL A 205 -14.18 -16.77 -5.64
N ASN A 206 -14.50 -18.04 -5.80
CA ASN A 206 -15.87 -18.54 -5.76
C ASN A 206 -16.07 -19.62 -4.71
N ASP A 207 -17.30 -19.78 -4.25
CA ASP A 207 -17.79 -20.94 -3.50
C ASP A 207 -16.90 -21.31 -2.30
N GLY A 208 -16.72 -20.33 -1.38
CA GLY A 208 -15.97 -20.51 -0.15
C GLY A 208 -14.44 -20.51 -0.31
N SER A 209 -13.95 -20.16 -1.50
CA SER A 209 -12.51 -20.07 -1.78
C SER A 209 -11.87 -18.85 -1.15
N LYS A 210 -10.53 -18.82 -1.16
CA LYS A 210 -9.74 -17.77 -0.54
C LYS A 210 -8.76 -17.17 -1.52
N PHE A 211 -8.63 -15.86 -1.47
CA PHE A 211 -7.50 -15.13 -2.01
C PHE A 211 -6.77 -14.44 -0.86
N ILE A 212 -5.46 -14.63 -0.78
CA ILE A 212 -4.61 -14.02 0.25
C ILE A 212 -3.46 -13.32 -0.47
N MET A 213 -3.30 -12.03 -0.24
CA MET A 213 -2.25 -11.20 -0.80
C MET A 213 -1.36 -10.68 0.32
N GLU A 214 -0.13 -11.18 0.40
CA GLU A 214 0.88 -10.72 1.35
C GLU A 214 1.73 -9.59 0.76
N GLY A 215 1.78 -9.50 -0.57
CA GLY A 215 2.50 -8.48 -1.32
C GLY A 215 2.25 -8.60 -2.81
N GLY A 216 3.02 -7.85 -3.61
CA GLY A 216 2.89 -7.83 -5.06
C GLY A 216 1.87 -6.82 -5.60
N THR A 217 1.62 -6.88 -6.90
CA THR A 217 0.78 -5.88 -7.60
C THR A 217 -0.21 -6.53 -8.56
N ILE A 218 -1.45 -6.04 -8.54
CA ILE A 218 -2.48 -6.32 -9.53
C ILE A 218 -2.82 -5.00 -10.21
N SER A 219 -2.48 -4.84 -11.50
CA SER A 219 -2.59 -3.54 -12.15
C SER A 219 -3.06 -3.60 -13.59
N GLY A 220 -3.74 -2.53 -14.04
CA GLY A 220 -4.18 -2.42 -15.43
C GLY A 220 -5.16 -3.51 -15.88
N CYS A 221 -5.77 -4.23 -14.95
CA CYS A 221 -6.67 -5.34 -15.24
C CYS A 221 -8.09 -4.85 -15.58
N SER A 222 -8.78 -5.54 -16.49
CA SER A 222 -10.11 -5.11 -16.94
C SER A 222 -11.11 -6.26 -17.03
N ALA A 223 -12.23 -6.15 -16.34
CA ALA A 223 -13.39 -7.02 -16.50
C ALA A 223 -14.47 -6.31 -17.32
N ALA A 224 -15.15 -7.04 -18.19
CA ALA A 224 -16.29 -6.50 -18.94
C ALA A 224 -17.46 -6.19 -18.00
N ASP A 225 -17.66 -7.01 -16.98
CA ASP A 225 -18.75 -6.92 -16.02
C ASP A 225 -18.24 -6.46 -14.64
N ASP A 226 -18.41 -7.24 -13.58
CA ASP A 226 -18.11 -6.88 -12.20
C ASP A 226 -16.64 -7.23 -11.79
N GLY A 227 -16.01 -6.40 -10.93
CA GLY A 227 -14.72 -6.70 -10.33
C GLY A 227 -13.53 -6.64 -11.29
N GLY A 228 -13.10 -5.44 -11.72
CA GLY A 228 -12.02 -5.28 -12.69
C GLY A 228 -10.74 -6.07 -12.37
N GLY A 229 -10.29 -6.02 -11.12
CA GLY A 229 -9.17 -6.83 -10.63
C GLY A 229 -9.65 -8.15 -10.03
N LEU A 230 -10.49 -8.07 -9.00
CA LEU A 230 -10.95 -9.22 -8.21
C LEU A 230 -12.47 -9.29 -8.13
N TYR A 231 -12.96 -10.51 -8.15
CA TYR A 231 -14.37 -10.84 -7.97
C TYR A 231 -14.51 -11.95 -6.93
N ALA A 232 -15.34 -11.74 -5.92
CA ALA A 232 -15.61 -12.75 -4.88
C ALA A 232 -17.10 -12.99 -4.73
N LYS A 233 -17.51 -14.25 -4.68
CA LYS A 233 -18.91 -14.62 -4.46
C LYS A 233 -19.07 -15.86 -3.56
N ASN A 234 -20.30 -16.03 -3.04
CA ASN A 234 -20.73 -17.26 -2.37
C ASN A 234 -19.82 -17.62 -1.17
N LYS A 235 -19.75 -16.74 -0.16
CA LYS A 235 -18.99 -16.93 1.10
C LYS A 235 -17.48 -17.03 0.93
N SER A 236 -16.95 -16.51 -0.16
CA SER A 236 -15.52 -16.46 -0.38
C SER A 236 -14.85 -15.38 0.47
N THR A 237 -13.54 -15.48 0.63
CA THR A 237 -12.76 -14.53 1.44
C THR A 237 -11.60 -13.98 0.65
N ILE A 238 -11.48 -12.66 0.62
CA ILE A 238 -10.32 -11.95 0.13
C ILE A 238 -9.61 -11.30 1.32
N THR A 239 -8.31 -11.53 1.47
CA THR A 239 -7.46 -10.91 2.48
C THR A 239 -6.29 -10.23 1.79
N ILE A 240 -6.12 -8.94 2.01
CA ILE A 240 -5.01 -8.13 1.49
C ILE A 240 -4.25 -7.63 2.71
N ASN A 241 -3.18 -8.33 3.09
CA ASN A 241 -2.32 -7.97 4.22
C ASN A 241 -1.35 -6.86 3.83
N ASN A 242 -0.89 -6.89 2.56
CA ASN A 242 -0.07 -5.88 1.93
C ASN A 242 -0.21 -6.02 0.40
N GLY A 243 0.33 -5.08 -0.37
CA GLY A 243 0.29 -5.10 -1.82
C GLY A 243 -0.63 -4.05 -2.42
N THR A 244 -0.66 -3.99 -3.75
CA THR A 244 -1.36 -2.93 -4.48
C THR A 244 -2.30 -3.49 -5.54
N ILE A 245 -3.53 -2.97 -5.56
CA ILE A 245 -4.48 -3.16 -6.66
C ILE A 245 -4.69 -1.79 -7.30
N SER A 246 -4.25 -1.61 -8.52
CA SER A 246 -4.29 -0.29 -9.15
C SER A 246 -4.78 -0.31 -10.60
N GLU A 247 -5.39 0.80 -11.00
CA GLU A 247 -5.79 1.03 -12.40
C GLU A 247 -6.68 -0.08 -12.99
N CYS A 248 -7.35 -0.84 -12.13
CA CYS A 248 -8.26 -1.89 -12.56
C CYS A 248 -9.63 -1.32 -12.95
N ARG A 249 -10.29 -1.96 -13.92
CA ARG A 249 -11.47 -1.40 -14.55
C ARG A 249 -12.60 -2.42 -14.70
N ALA A 250 -13.78 -2.11 -14.16
CA ALA A 250 -15.05 -2.76 -14.52
C ALA A 250 -15.73 -1.94 -15.62
N ALA A 251 -15.84 -2.51 -16.84
CA ALA A 251 -16.21 -1.74 -18.01
C ALA A 251 -17.71 -1.42 -18.07
N LYS A 252 -18.57 -2.34 -17.61
CA LYS A 252 -20.05 -2.20 -17.74
C LYS A 252 -20.77 -2.18 -16.41
N LYS A 253 -20.18 -2.76 -15.33
CA LYS A 253 -20.85 -2.93 -14.03
C LYS A 253 -19.99 -2.38 -12.88
N ASN A 254 -19.90 -3.06 -11.76
CA ASN A 254 -19.49 -2.53 -10.46
C ASN A 254 -18.11 -3.02 -10.01
N GLY A 255 -17.50 -2.29 -9.05
CA GLY A 255 -16.26 -2.72 -8.42
C GLY A 255 -15.06 -2.67 -9.36
N GLY A 256 -14.57 -1.47 -9.70
CA GLY A 256 -13.42 -1.33 -10.60
C GLY A 256 -12.21 -2.11 -10.14
N GLY A 257 -11.84 -1.99 -8.88
CA GLY A 257 -10.79 -2.81 -8.27
C GLY A 257 -11.33 -4.17 -7.83
N LEU A 258 -12.41 -4.19 -7.05
CA LEU A 258 -12.85 -5.35 -6.30
C LEU A 258 -14.38 -5.40 -6.16
N TYR A 259 -14.92 -6.59 -6.31
CA TYR A 259 -16.35 -6.84 -6.14
C TYR A 259 -16.59 -7.99 -5.16
N ALA A 260 -17.56 -7.85 -4.27
CA ALA A 260 -17.97 -8.88 -3.31
C ALA A 260 -19.48 -9.11 -3.33
N ASP A 261 -19.89 -10.36 -3.44
CA ASP A 261 -21.27 -10.81 -3.32
C ASP A 261 -21.36 -11.91 -2.26
N ASN A 262 -22.06 -11.64 -1.15
CA ASN A 262 -22.15 -12.57 -0.02
C ASN A 262 -20.75 -13.11 0.40
N SER A 263 -19.79 -12.22 0.56
CA SER A 263 -18.38 -12.58 0.75
C SER A 263 -17.69 -11.65 1.74
N THR A 264 -16.49 -12.02 2.19
CA THR A 264 -15.72 -11.26 3.17
C THR A 264 -14.47 -10.67 2.51
N ILE A 265 -14.23 -9.38 2.74
CA ILE A 265 -13.02 -8.70 2.31
C ILE A 265 -12.34 -8.07 3.52
N ASN A 266 -11.07 -8.41 3.74
CA ASN A 266 -10.21 -7.83 4.76
C ASN A 266 -9.03 -7.14 4.07
N ILE A 267 -8.87 -5.82 4.29
CA ILE A 267 -7.74 -5.03 3.82
C ILE A 267 -6.99 -4.59 5.07
N GLU A 268 -5.84 -5.20 5.35
CA GLU A 268 -5.07 -5.03 6.60
C GLU A 268 -3.76 -4.24 6.39
N GLY A 269 -3.55 -3.64 5.24
CA GLY A 269 -2.34 -2.86 4.94
C GLY A 269 -2.14 -2.61 3.44
N GLY A 270 -3.04 -3.11 2.60
CA GLY A 270 -2.96 -2.96 1.15
C GLY A 270 -3.53 -1.63 0.64
N THR A 271 -3.24 -1.35 -0.63
CA THR A 271 -3.73 -0.16 -1.34
C THR A 271 -4.61 -0.55 -2.52
N ILE A 272 -5.75 0.12 -2.66
CA ILE A 272 -6.59 0.08 -3.87
C ILE A 272 -6.64 1.49 -4.42
N SER A 273 -6.11 1.72 -5.62
CA SER A 273 -5.96 3.08 -6.18
C SER A 273 -6.24 3.15 -7.68
N GLY A 274 -6.77 4.29 -8.14
CA GLY A 274 -6.99 4.54 -9.58
C GLY A 274 -7.97 3.58 -10.27
N CYS A 275 -8.73 2.80 -9.51
CA CYS A 275 -9.66 1.83 -10.07
C CYS A 275 -10.98 2.48 -10.49
N THR A 276 -11.58 1.99 -11.57
CA THR A 276 -12.74 2.64 -12.21
C THR A 276 -13.87 1.66 -12.50
N ALA A 277 -15.07 1.96 -12.03
CA ALA A 277 -16.32 1.35 -12.51
C ALA A 277 -16.99 2.31 -13.50
N VAL A 278 -16.85 2.05 -14.81
CA VAL A 278 -17.16 3.04 -15.87
C VAL A 278 -18.64 3.39 -15.93
N PHE A 279 -19.50 2.40 -15.88
CA PHE A 279 -20.97 2.57 -15.91
C PHE A 279 -21.65 2.04 -14.62
N GLY A 280 -20.87 1.72 -13.62
CA GLY A 280 -21.33 1.08 -12.40
C GLY A 280 -21.06 1.88 -11.13
N ASN A 281 -21.06 1.19 -10.00
CA ASN A 281 -20.87 1.71 -8.66
C ASN A 281 -19.59 1.13 -8.02
N GLY A 282 -19.02 1.86 -7.05
CA GLY A 282 -17.83 1.38 -6.33
C GLY A 282 -16.60 1.33 -7.22
N GLY A 283 -15.97 2.48 -7.49
CA GLY A 283 -14.77 2.53 -8.31
C GLY A 283 -13.64 1.68 -7.75
N GLY A 284 -13.37 1.80 -6.47
CA GLY A 284 -12.43 0.93 -5.77
C GLY A 284 -13.04 -0.41 -5.42
N LEU A 285 -14.17 -0.41 -4.69
CA LEU A 285 -14.78 -1.61 -4.14
C LEU A 285 -16.32 -1.55 -4.20
N TYR A 286 -16.93 -2.66 -4.56
CA TYR A 286 -18.37 -2.87 -4.50
C TYR A 286 -18.72 -4.09 -3.64
N ALA A 287 -19.68 -3.94 -2.73
CA ALA A 287 -20.14 -5.02 -1.85
C ALA A 287 -21.65 -5.12 -1.84
N LYS A 288 -22.19 -6.34 -1.91
CA LYS A 288 -23.63 -6.56 -1.76
C LYS A 288 -23.98 -7.88 -1.04
N ASN A 289 -25.27 -8.06 -0.76
CA ASN A 289 -25.84 -9.29 -0.27
C ASN A 289 -25.17 -9.83 0.99
N SER A 290 -25.18 -9.03 2.07
CA SER A 290 -24.59 -9.39 3.37
C SER A 290 -23.04 -9.60 3.33
N SER A 291 -22.36 -8.96 2.40
CA SER A 291 -20.90 -8.94 2.40
C SER A 291 -20.34 -8.16 3.60
N THR A 292 -19.18 -8.57 4.06
CA THR A 292 -18.47 -7.92 5.17
C THR A 292 -17.15 -7.36 4.66
N ILE A 293 -16.94 -6.06 4.83
CA ILE A 293 -15.72 -5.38 4.43
C ILE A 293 -15.06 -4.81 5.68
N THR A 294 -13.80 -5.13 5.89
CA THR A 294 -12.96 -4.54 6.95
C THR A 294 -11.74 -3.88 6.31
N ILE A 295 -11.54 -2.61 6.59
CA ILE A 295 -10.35 -1.85 6.17
C ILE A 295 -9.63 -1.45 7.44
N SER A 296 -8.48 -2.10 7.69
CA SER A 296 -7.63 -1.85 8.86
C SER A 296 -6.23 -1.54 8.35
N ASP A 297 -5.75 -0.32 8.57
CA ASP A 297 -4.45 0.14 8.07
C ASP A 297 -4.30 0.12 6.53
N GLY A 298 -5.38 -0.11 5.79
CA GLY A 298 -5.43 -0.12 4.33
C GLY A 298 -5.92 1.21 3.74
N THR A 299 -5.62 1.44 2.48
CA THR A 299 -5.97 2.69 1.76
C THR A 299 -6.76 2.42 0.49
N ILE A 300 -7.85 3.15 0.30
CA ILE A 300 -8.58 3.25 -0.97
C ILE A 300 -8.47 4.69 -1.45
N SER A 301 -7.67 4.94 -2.47
CA SER A 301 -7.42 6.30 -2.99
C SER A 301 -7.50 6.38 -4.50
N GLY A 302 -7.81 7.57 -5.02
CA GLY A 302 -7.83 7.83 -6.45
C GLY A 302 -8.80 6.98 -7.27
N SER A 303 -9.75 6.28 -6.63
CA SER A 303 -10.77 5.48 -7.30
C SER A 303 -11.87 6.39 -7.84
N THR A 304 -12.20 6.21 -9.11
CA THR A 304 -13.13 7.09 -9.83
C THR A 304 -14.23 6.29 -10.49
N ILE A 305 -15.45 6.82 -10.46
CA ILE A 305 -16.56 6.38 -11.30
C ILE A 305 -16.73 7.41 -12.41
N SER A 306 -16.75 6.98 -13.65
CA SER A 306 -16.91 7.84 -14.80
C SER A 306 -17.92 7.32 -15.81
N GLY A 307 -18.57 8.25 -16.53
CA GLY A 307 -19.37 7.93 -17.72
C GLY A 307 -20.79 7.39 -17.47
N CYS A 308 -21.33 7.42 -16.21
CA CYS A 308 -22.67 6.94 -15.88
C CYS A 308 -23.46 7.95 -15.07
N GLU A 309 -24.74 8.17 -15.43
CA GLU A 309 -25.64 9.05 -14.67
C GLU A 309 -26.06 8.48 -13.32
N ALA A 310 -25.96 7.20 -13.11
CA ALA A 310 -26.33 6.47 -11.89
C ALA A 310 -25.13 6.02 -11.06
N GLY A 311 -23.88 6.25 -11.49
CA GLY A 311 -22.68 5.82 -10.77
C GLY A 311 -22.54 6.48 -9.42
N THR A 312 -22.29 5.69 -8.37
CA THR A 312 -22.19 6.09 -6.97
C THR A 312 -21.06 5.38 -6.24
N GLY A 313 -20.59 5.95 -5.10
CA GLY A 313 -19.56 5.36 -4.29
C GLY A 313 -18.20 5.30 -5.01
N GLY A 314 -17.55 6.45 -5.23
CA GLY A 314 -16.28 6.50 -5.96
C GLY A 314 -15.24 5.56 -5.39
N GLY A 315 -15.03 5.59 -4.08
CA GLY A 315 -14.17 4.64 -3.39
C GLY A 315 -14.85 3.30 -3.14
N LEU A 316 -15.99 3.32 -2.42
CA LEU A 316 -16.68 2.12 -2.00
C LEU A 316 -18.19 2.25 -2.11
N TYR A 317 -18.85 1.22 -2.61
CA TYR A 317 -20.31 1.10 -2.58
C TYR A 317 -20.72 -0.16 -1.81
N ALA A 318 -21.65 -0.03 -0.86
CA ALA A 318 -22.18 -1.16 -0.10
C ALA A 318 -23.71 -1.21 -0.17
N ASP A 319 -24.26 -2.36 -0.56
CA ASP A 319 -25.70 -2.64 -0.56
C ASP A 319 -25.99 -3.84 0.37
N LYS A 320 -26.84 -3.63 1.37
CA LYS A 320 -27.21 -4.65 2.37
C LYS A 320 -25.99 -5.37 2.96
N SER A 321 -24.96 -4.62 3.29
CA SER A 321 -23.65 -5.13 3.67
C SER A 321 -23.13 -4.42 4.92
N THR A 322 -22.03 -4.92 5.48
CA THR A 322 -21.38 -4.30 6.63
C THR A 322 -19.98 -3.84 6.25
N VAL A 323 -19.69 -2.56 6.49
CA VAL A 323 -18.38 -1.97 6.26
C VAL A 323 -17.80 -1.49 7.58
N THR A 324 -16.57 -1.83 7.86
CA THR A 324 -15.81 -1.35 9.02
C THR A 324 -14.50 -0.74 8.55
N ILE A 325 -14.26 0.52 8.90
CA ILE A 325 -13.01 1.24 8.67
C ILE A 325 -12.37 1.49 10.02
N ASN A 326 -11.26 0.81 10.30
CA ASN A 326 -10.53 0.90 11.55
C ASN A 326 -9.07 1.26 11.23
N ASN A 327 -8.67 2.49 11.49
CA ASN A 327 -7.37 3.04 11.07
C ASN A 327 -7.11 2.95 9.53
N GLY A 328 -8.14 2.73 8.74
CA GLY A 328 -8.06 2.68 7.28
C GLY A 328 -8.44 4.02 6.66
N THR A 329 -8.04 4.24 5.40
CA THR A 329 -8.27 5.51 4.70
C THR A 329 -9.00 5.30 3.38
N ILE A 330 -10.00 6.16 3.12
CA ILE A 330 -10.62 6.33 1.80
C ILE A 330 -10.42 7.79 1.40
N SER A 331 -9.66 8.03 0.32
CA SER A 331 -9.29 9.39 -0.02
C SER A 331 -9.25 9.68 -1.52
N GLY A 332 -9.54 10.93 -1.90
CA GLY A 332 -9.44 11.39 -3.28
C GLY A 332 -10.33 10.63 -4.27
N CYS A 333 -11.39 9.98 -3.80
CA CYS A 333 -12.30 9.21 -4.64
C CYS A 333 -13.42 10.09 -5.18
N GLU A 334 -13.91 9.78 -6.40
CA GLU A 334 -14.88 10.62 -7.09
C GLU A 334 -16.08 9.81 -7.60
N ALA A 335 -17.27 10.35 -7.37
CA ALA A 335 -18.51 9.90 -7.99
C ALA A 335 -18.96 10.94 -9.02
N ASN A 336 -18.80 10.66 -10.32
CA ASN A 336 -19.04 11.64 -11.39
C ASN A 336 -20.51 11.80 -11.77
N ALA A 337 -21.34 10.82 -11.49
CA ALA A 337 -22.76 10.81 -11.89
C ALA A 337 -23.75 10.60 -10.74
N GLY A 338 -23.28 10.26 -9.55
CA GLY A 338 -24.12 9.89 -8.40
C GLY A 338 -23.64 10.46 -7.08
N ALA A 339 -23.93 9.75 -6.01
CA ALA A 339 -23.71 10.15 -4.62
C ALA A 339 -22.54 9.37 -3.98
N GLY A 340 -22.00 9.89 -2.88
CA GLY A 340 -20.95 9.25 -2.12
C GLY A 340 -19.64 9.22 -2.87
N GLY A 341 -18.92 10.35 -2.94
CA GLY A 341 -17.60 10.41 -3.56
C GLY A 341 -16.63 9.40 -2.96
N GLY A 342 -16.54 9.37 -1.64
CA GLY A 342 -15.82 8.34 -0.90
C GLY A 342 -16.60 7.04 -0.79
N LEU A 343 -17.73 7.09 -0.08
CA LEU A 343 -18.59 5.93 0.18
C LEU A 343 -20.05 6.19 -0.16
N CYS A 344 -20.69 5.15 -0.66
CA CYS A 344 -22.14 5.06 -0.72
C CYS A 344 -22.61 3.81 0.00
N VAL A 345 -23.52 3.95 0.97
CA VAL A 345 -24.07 2.83 1.72
C VAL A 345 -25.60 2.82 1.63
N VAL A 346 -26.17 1.72 1.20
CA VAL A 346 -27.60 1.52 0.98
C VAL A 346 -28.07 0.31 1.76
N GLY A 347 -29.05 0.45 2.64
CA GLY A 347 -29.56 -0.62 3.48
C GLY A 347 -28.46 -1.32 4.30
N SER A 348 -27.40 -0.63 4.61
CA SER A 348 -26.13 -1.18 5.10
C SER A 348 -25.71 -0.60 6.46
N THR A 349 -24.73 -1.24 7.08
CA THR A 349 -24.09 -0.72 8.29
C THR A 349 -22.67 -0.29 7.98
N LEU A 350 -22.35 0.98 8.33
CA LEU A 350 -20.97 1.50 8.27
C LEU A 350 -20.48 1.82 9.68
N ASN A 351 -19.31 1.30 10.02
CA ASN A 351 -18.60 1.62 11.25
C ASN A 351 -17.25 2.25 10.90
N ILE A 352 -17.06 3.52 11.22
CA ILE A 352 -15.78 4.20 11.19
C ILE A 352 -15.29 4.27 12.62
N LYS A 353 -14.15 3.61 12.89
CA LYS A 353 -13.58 3.50 14.23
C LYS A 353 -12.25 4.24 14.29
N LYS A 354 -11.62 4.20 15.45
CA LYS A 354 -10.36 4.89 15.77
C LYS A 354 -9.39 4.97 14.58
N GLY A 355 -9.06 6.21 14.17
CA GLY A 355 -8.15 6.48 13.06
C GLY A 355 -8.76 6.29 11.65
N GLY A 356 -9.99 5.78 11.55
CA GLY A 356 -10.67 5.62 10.26
C GLY A 356 -10.94 6.99 9.60
N THR A 357 -10.52 7.13 8.34
CA THR A 357 -10.52 8.42 7.64
C THR A 357 -11.22 8.36 6.30
N ILE A 358 -12.05 9.37 6.01
CA ILE A 358 -12.59 9.66 4.67
C ILE A 358 -12.18 11.09 4.33
N SER A 359 -11.41 11.28 3.25
CA SER A 359 -10.90 12.62 2.96
C SER A 359 -10.83 12.95 1.48
N ARG A 360 -11.00 14.24 1.17
CA ARG A 360 -10.82 14.80 -0.20
C ARG A 360 -11.62 14.07 -1.28
N CYS A 361 -12.77 13.50 -0.92
CA CYS A 361 -13.64 12.80 -1.84
C CYS A 361 -14.69 13.75 -2.42
N LYS A 362 -15.11 13.50 -3.66
CA LYS A 362 -16.01 14.39 -4.39
C LYS A 362 -17.18 13.67 -5.06
N ALA A 363 -18.35 14.30 -5.00
CA ALA A 363 -19.53 13.85 -5.73
C ALA A 363 -20.01 14.97 -6.67
N TRP A 364 -19.67 14.84 -7.97
CA TRP A 364 -19.80 15.93 -8.96
C TRP A 364 -21.18 16.12 -9.59
N SER A 365 -22.10 15.19 -9.43
CA SER A 365 -23.40 15.29 -10.11
C SER A 365 -24.23 16.50 -9.63
N SER A 366 -24.57 17.37 -10.55
CA SER A 366 -25.44 18.53 -10.26
C SER A 366 -26.86 18.17 -9.77
N LYS A 367 -27.30 16.94 -10.06
CA LYS A 367 -28.64 16.45 -9.65
C LYS A 367 -28.60 15.45 -8.52
N LYS A 368 -27.51 14.62 -8.42
CA LYS A 368 -27.42 13.48 -7.49
C LYS A 368 -26.12 13.42 -6.69
N GLY A 369 -25.25 14.42 -6.79
CA GLY A 369 -23.93 14.44 -6.15
C GLY A 369 -23.95 14.66 -4.63
N ASN A 370 -24.80 13.98 -3.90
CA ASN A 370 -24.94 14.12 -2.45
C ASN A 370 -23.89 13.31 -1.69
N GLY A 371 -23.43 13.85 -0.56
CA GLY A 371 -22.43 13.16 0.27
C GLY A 371 -21.07 13.08 -0.41
N GLY A 372 -20.32 14.18 -0.42
CA GLY A 372 -18.96 14.17 -1.01
C GLY A 372 -18.09 13.09 -0.39
N GLY A 373 -18.04 13.02 0.93
CA GLY A 373 -17.39 11.94 1.65
C GLY A 373 -18.23 10.67 1.71
N LEU A 374 -19.44 10.79 2.27
CA LEU A 374 -20.32 9.66 2.58
C LEU A 374 -21.77 9.96 2.20
N TYR A 375 -22.39 9.05 1.49
CA TYR A 375 -23.84 9.01 1.27
C TYR A 375 -24.45 7.80 1.95
N ALA A 376 -25.55 7.98 2.69
CA ALA A 376 -26.28 6.94 3.39
C ALA A 376 -27.77 6.95 3.01
N ASP A 377 -28.28 5.82 2.58
CA ASP A 377 -29.71 5.58 2.28
C ASP A 377 -30.20 4.39 3.11
N SER A 378 -31.22 4.58 3.94
CA SER A 378 -31.82 3.52 4.76
C SER A 378 -30.77 2.73 5.57
N SER A 379 -29.74 3.41 6.08
CA SER A 379 -28.50 2.80 6.59
C SER A 379 -28.20 3.22 8.03
N THR A 380 -27.34 2.43 8.68
CA THR A 380 -26.83 2.73 10.02
C THR A 380 -25.36 3.14 9.93
N ILE A 381 -25.04 4.34 10.39
CA ILE A 381 -23.69 4.92 10.34
C ILE A 381 -23.21 5.17 11.76
N ASN A 382 -22.12 4.56 12.16
CA ASN A 382 -21.46 4.76 13.43
C ASN A 382 -20.06 5.31 13.20
N ILE A 383 -19.78 6.52 13.69
CA ILE A 383 -18.48 7.17 13.60
C ILE A 383 -17.98 7.38 15.03
N SER A 384 -16.92 6.70 15.41
CA SER A 384 -16.29 6.83 16.73
C SER A 384 -14.78 7.02 16.57
N ASP A 385 -14.25 8.13 17.08
CA ASP A 385 -12.84 8.54 16.90
C ASP A 385 -12.40 8.55 15.40
N GLY A 386 -13.32 8.82 14.49
CA GLY A 386 -13.11 8.84 13.06
C GLY A 386 -12.99 10.25 12.48
N THR A 387 -12.54 10.37 11.25
CA THR A 387 -12.38 11.67 10.56
C THR A 387 -13.06 11.65 9.19
N ILE A 388 -13.83 12.72 8.89
CA ILE A 388 -14.31 13.03 7.53
C ILE A 388 -13.85 14.45 7.22
N SER A 389 -13.01 14.62 6.18
CA SER A 389 -12.44 15.96 5.93
C SER A 389 -12.25 16.32 4.45
N GLY A 390 -12.37 17.61 4.13
CA GLY A 390 -12.06 18.15 2.81
C GLY A 390 -12.89 17.55 1.67
N CYS A 391 -14.08 17.04 1.95
CA CYS A 391 -14.95 16.42 0.97
C CYS A 391 -15.92 17.43 0.37
N ASP A 392 -16.29 17.21 -0.90
CA ASP A 392 -17.12 18.13 -1.67
C ASP A 392 -18.32 17.41 -2.30
N GLY A 393 -19.52 17.95 -2.08
CA GLY A 393 -20.75 17.38 -2.61
C GLY A 393 -21.84 18.42 -2.85
N ARG A 394 -22.88 18.03 -3.54
CA ARG A 394 -24.04 18.92 -3.73
C ARG A 394 -24.73 19.23 -2.42
N TRP A 395 -25.05 18.23 -1.62
CA TRP A 395 -25.58 18.32 -0.27
C TRP A 395 -24.79 17.37 0.64
N GLY A 396 -24.50 17.82 1.87
CA GLY A 396 -23.69 17.05 2.79
C GLY A 396 -22.28 16.82 2.27
N GLY A 397 -21.43 17.86 2.28
CA GLY A 397 -20.07 17.73 1.78
C GLY A 397 -19.30 16.60 2.45
N GLY A 398 -19.37 16.54 3.79
CA GLY A 398 -18.83 15.39 4.53
C GLY A 398 -19.76 14.18 4.46
N LEU A 399 -21.02 14.34 4.91
CA LEU A 399 -22.00 13.26 4.98
C LEU A 399 -23.39 13.73 4.57
N TYR A 400 -24.05 12.94 3.76
CA TYR A 400 -25.46 13.05 3.45
C TYR A 400 -26.19 11.78 3.86
N ALA A 401 -27.30 11.91 4.58
CA ALA A 401 -28.12 10.78 4.99
C ALA A 401 -29.61 11.03 4.70
N GLU A 402 -30.30 10.03 4.17
CA GLU A 402 -31.73 10.08 3.86
C GLU A 402 -32.46 8.77 4.19
N LYS A 403 -33.77 8.81 4.05
CA LYS A 403 -34.70 7.66 4.11
C LYS A 403 -34.55 6.82 5.39
N SER A 404 -34.76 7.47 6.54
CA SER A 404 -34.74 6.83 7.85
C SER A 404 -33.37 6.24 8.23
N SER A 405 -32.29 6.78 7.69
CA SER A 405 -30.93 6.44 8.13
C SER A 405 -30.70 6.87 9.58
N THR A 406 -29.83 6.13 10.27
CA THR A 406 -29.44 6.46 11.65
C THR A 406 -27.95 6.74 11.69
N ILE A 407 -27.58 7.94 12.12
CA ILE A 407 -26.20 8.38 12.23
C ILE A 407 -25.86 8.56 13.71
N THR A 408 -24.76 7.96 14.16
CA THR A 408 -24.21 8.16 15.51
C THR A 408 -22.78 8.67 15.37
N ILE A 409 -22.48 9.82 15.95
CA ILE A 409 -21.18 10.46 15.96
C ILE A 409 -20.71 10.56 17.41
N THR A 410 -19.57 9.95 17.71
CA THR A 410 -18.94 9.97 19.02
C THR A 410 -17.48 10.39 18.87
N ASP A 411 -17.08 11.47 19.52
CA ASP A 411 -15.68 11.97 19.60
C ASP A 411 -14.94 12.01 18.25
N SER A 412 -15.66 12.36 17.17
CA SER A 412 -15.16 12.30 15.80
C SER A 412 -15.02 13.70 15.19
N THR A 413 -14.24 13.82 14.14
CA THR A 413 -14.00 15.08 13.45
C THR A 413 -14.63 15.10 12.06
N ILE A 414 -15.44 16.14 11.77
CA ILE A 414 -15.93 16.43 10.43
C ILE A 414 -15.48 17.85 10.09
N SER A 415 -14.62 18.01 9.10
CA SER A 415 -14.00 19.31 8.89
C SER A 415 -13.73 19.66 7.43
N ARG A 416 -13.74 20.97 7.16
CA ARG A 416 -13.35 21.54 5.86
C ARG A 416 -14.09 20.91 4.66
N CYS A 417 -15.31 20.48 4.87
CA CYS A 417 -16.16 19.94 3.81
C CYS A 417 -17.00 21.07 3.17
N GLU A 418 -17.28 20.92 1.88
CA GLU A 418 -18.03 21.91 1.11
C GLU A 418 -19.27 21.30 0.46
N ALA A 419 -20.38 22.06 0.42
CA ALA A 419 -21.59 21.64 -0.27
C ALA A 419 -22.48 22.82 -0.68
N GLY A 420 -23.53 22.53 -1.44
CA GLY A 420 -24.61 23.50 -1.66
C GLY A 420 -25.48 23.69 -0.42
N ALA A 421 -25.58 22.69 0.47
CA ALA A 421 -26.19 22.78 1.80
C ALA A 421 -25.66 21.67 2.70
N GLY A 422 -25.57 21.96 4.02
CA GLY A 422 -24.96 21.03 4.97
C GLY A 422 -23.48 20.79 4.63
N GLY A 423 -22.67 21.84 4.70
CA GLY A 423 -21.23 21.71 4.33
C GLY A 423 -20.57 20.51 4.99
N GLY A 424 -20.71 20.36 6.31
CA GLY A 424 -20.30 19.16 7.04
C GLY A 424 -21.30 18.02 6.85
N LEU A 425 -22.51 18.20 7.31
CA LEU A 425 -23.58 17.19 7.38
C LEU A 425 -24.88 17.68 6.79
N PHE A 426 -25.55 16.87 6.00
CA PHE A 426 -26.93 17.02 5.63
C PHE A 426 -27.72 15.77 6.00
N VAL A 427 -28.77 15.94 6.81
CA VAL A 427 -29.62 14.84 7.29
C VAL A 427 -31.06 15.10 6.85
N ASP A 428 -31.61 14.21 6.03
CA ASP A 428 -32.98 14.33 5.51
C ASP A 428 -33.81 13.11 5.94
N SER A 429 -34.95 13.38 6.55
CA SER A 429 -35.89 12.34 6.98
C SER A 429 -35.21 11.19 7.73
N SER A 430 -34.27 11.51 8.60
CA SER A 430 -33.39 10.59 9.26
C SER A 430 -33.09 10.96 10.71
N THR A 431 -32.31 10.13 11.41
CA THR A 431 -31.98 10.40 12.82
C THR A 431 -30.47 10.60 12.95
N ILE A 432 -30.07 11.68 13.64
CA ILE A 432 -28.66 11.92 13.99
C ILE A 432 -28.48 12.02 15.50
N ARG A 433 -27.45 11.32 16.02
CA ARG A 433 -27.01 11.35 17.43
C ARG A 433 -25.58 11.80 17.50
N ILE A 434 -25.28 12.87 18.24
CA ILE A 434 -23.95 13.42 18.44
C ILE A 434 -23.66 13.42 19.94
N SER A 435 -22.63 12.68 20.36
CA SER A 435 -22.21 12.56 21.76
C SER A 435 -20.78 13.03 22.01
N GLY A 436 -20.24 13.86 21.17
CA GLY A 436 -18.88 14.40 21.23
C GLY A 436 -18.37 14.76 19.84
N GLY A 437 -17.09 15.16 19.77
CA GLY A 437 -16.43 15.48 18.52
C GLY A 437 -16.63 16.92 18.03
N ILE A 438 -16.13 17.19 16.82
CA ILE A 438 -16.05 18.52 16.25
C ILE A 438 -16.55 18.53 14.80
N ILE A 439 -17.41 19.49 14.47
CA ILE A 439 -17.79 19.80 13.10
C ILE A 439 -17.30 21.23 12.82
N SER A 440 -16.25 21.38 11.99
CA SER A 440 -15.56 22.66 11.87
C SER A 440 -15.08 23.02 10.48
N GLY A 441 -15.05 24.33 10.20
CA GLY A 441 -14.50 24.88 8.95
C GLY A 441 -15.25 24.42 7.70
N CYS A 442 -16.44 23.88 7.84
CA CYS A 442 -17.27 23.45 6.74
C CYS A 442 -18.04 24.62 6.12
N THR A 443 -18.22 24.59 4.81
CA THR A 443 -18.76 25.71 4.07
C THR A 443 -19.94 25.32 3.16
N THR A 444 -20.85 26.24 2.93
CA THR A 444 -21.83 26.08 1.85
C THR A 444 -21.61 27.11 0.76
N SER A 445 -21.90 26.73 -0.49
CA SER A 445 -21.87 27.63 -1.64
C SER A 445 -23.25 28.27 -1.92
N GLY A 446 -23.25 29.42 -2.55
CA GLY A 446 -24.51 30.09 -3.00
C GLY A 446 -25.45 30.45 -1.85
N THR A 447 -26.69 29.99 -1.91
CA THR A 447 -27.76 30.27 -0.92
C THR A 447 -27.94 29.15 0.10
N GLY A 448 -26.91 28.33 0.32
CA GLY A 448 -26.96 27.11 1.13
C GLY A 448 -27.21 27.32 2.61
N ASN A 449 -27.87 26.35 3.24
CA ASN A 449 -28.22 26.31 4.66
C ASN A 449 -27.27 25.38 5.43
N GLY A 450 -26.91 25.76 6.68
CA GLY A 450 -26.21 24.89 7.61
C GLY A 450 -24.78 24.57 7.19
N GLY A 451 -23.82 25.44 7.50
CA GLY A 451 -22.41 25.20 7.18
C GLY A 451 -21.87 23.94 7.84
N GLY A 452 -22.12 23.77 9.13
CA GLY A 452 -21.78 22.56 9.87
C GLY A 452 -22.80 21.44 9.67
N LEU A 453 -24.08 21.74 10.02
CA LEU A 453 -25.16 20.75 9.97
C LEU A 453 -26.42 21.38 9.35
N CYS A 454 -26.99 20.75 8.37
CA CYS A 454 -28.34 21.00 7.88
C CYS A 454 -29.20 19.76 8.15
N ALA A 455 -30.33 19.95 8.84
CA ALA A 455 -31.27 18.87 9.10
C ALA A 455 -32.67 19.24 8.58
N ASN A 456 -33.24 18.34 7.80
CA ASN A 456 -34.54 18.48 7.21
C ASN A 456 -35.46 17.32 7.61
N ASN A 457 -36.65 17.60 8.17
CA ASN A 457 -37.63 16.59 8.59
C ASN A 457 -37.02 15.45 9.44
N SER A 458 -36.06 15.74 10.26
CA SER A 458 -35.18 14.76 10.91
C SER A 458 -35.27 14.81 12.43
N THR A 459 -34.78 13.80 13.10
CA THR A 459 -34.65 13.73 14.54
C THR A 459 -33.21 13.92 14.96
N ILE A 460 -32.94 14.83 15.89
CA ILE A 460 -31.59 15.17 16.35
C ILE A 460 -31.51 14.91 17.86
N LYS A 461 -30.40 14.24 18.27
CA LYS A 461 -29.99 14.09 19.66
C LYS A 461 -28.56 14.57 19.83
N ILE A 462 -28.34 15.55 20.69
CA ILE A 462 -27.00 16.07 20.96
C ILE A 462 -26.73 16.01 22.45
N THR A 463 -25.72 15.27 22.88
CA THR A 463 -25.29 15.16 24.29
C THR A 463 -23.86 15.61 24.50
N GLY A 464 -23.24 16.22 23.48
CA GLY A 464 -21.89 16.76 23.50
C GLY A 464 -21.44 17.22 22.14
N GLY A 465 -20.22 17.76 22.07
CA GLY A 465 -19.56 18.13 20.81
C GLY A 465 -19.54 19.63 20.52
N ARG A 466 -18.88 20.01 19.43
CA ARG A 466 -18.67 21.38 18.98
C ARG A 466 -19.03 21.53 17.50
N ILE A 467 -19.75 22.61 17.20
CA ILE A 467 -20.01 23.05 15.82
C ILE A 467 -19.42 24.44 15.70
N GLU A 468 -18.27 24.55 15.02
CA GLU A 468 -17.49 25.78 15.09
C GLU A 468 -16.89 26.21 13.76
N ASN A 469 -16.76 27.53 13.58
CA ASN A 469 -16.08 28.13 12.43
C ASN A 469 -16.62 27.65 11.06
N ASN A 470 -17.91 27.29 11.01
CA ASN A 470 -18.57 26.89 9.77
C ASN A 470 -19.23 28.09 9.11
N LYS A 471 -19.38 28.06 7.78
CA LYS A 471 -19.94 29.17 7.01
C LYS A 471 -21.06 28.73 6.09
N ALA A 472 -22.15 29.48 6.07
CA ALA A 472 -23.25 29.24 5.16
C ALA A 472 -23.94 30.58 4.77
N ALA A 473 -24.81 30.55 3.77
CA ALA A 473 -25.65 31.72 3.52
C ALA A 473 -26.61 31.94 4.68
N LEU A 474 -27.19 30.87 5.22
CA LEU A 474 -28.14 30.88 6.33
C LEU A 474 -27.78 29.72 7.29
N GLY A 475 -27.85 29.99 8.62
CA GLY A 475 -27.54 28.98 9.63
C GLY A 475 -26.05 28.55 9.52
N GLY A 476 -25.13 29.48 9.79
CA GLY A 476 -23.70 29.24 9.61
C GLY A 476 -23.21 27.95 10.27
N GLY A 477 -23.57 27.73 11.54
CA GLY A 477 -23.32 26.46 12.24
C GLY A 477 -24.37 25.41 11.90
N VAL A 478 -25.64 25.69 12.20
CA VAL A 478 -26.75 24.74 12.12
C VAL A 478 -27.98 25.37 11.44
N ALA A 479 -28.53 24.63 10.51
CA ALA A 479 -29.84 24.98 9.95
C ALA A 479 -30.81 23.82 10.14
N LEU A 480 -31.95 24.11 10.74
CA LEU A 480 -33.03 23.17 11.01
C LEU A 480 -34.27 23.60 10.20
N ILE A 481 -34.63 22.76 9.26
CA ILE A 481 -35.71 23.04 8.29
C ILE A 481 -36.79 21.95 8.36
N GLY A 482 -37.95 22.22 7.83
CA GLY A 482 -39.08 21.30 7.85
C GLY A 482 -39.54 20.93 9.28
N LYS A 483 -39.99 19.70 9.45
CA LYS A 483 -40.45 19.19 10.75
C LYS A 483 -39.33 18.52 11.54
N THR A 484 -38.21 19.23 11.72
CA THR A 484 -37.08 18.69 12.48
C THR A 484 -37.38 18.76 13.98
N THR A 485 -37.13 17.68 14.70
CA THR A 485 -37.37 17.52 16.13
C THR A 485 -36.08 17.16 16.89
N PHE A 486 -36.05 17.53 18.19
CA PHE A 486 -34.97 17.17 19.09
C PHE A 486 -35.45 16.12 20.11
N GLU A 487 -34.64 15.06 20.26
CA GLU A 487 -34.74 14.14 21.41
C GLU A 487 -34.05 14.78 22.63
N LYS A 488 -34.79 14.87 23.76
CA LYS A 488 -34.21 15.34 25.02
C LYS A 488 -33.35 14.29 25.74
N PRO A 489 -32.37 14.69 26.55
CA PRO A 489 -31.88 16.05 26.73
C PRO A 489 -30.91 16.49 25.63
N ILE A 490 -30.83 17.79 25.32
CA ILE A 490 -29.75 18.41 24.58
C ILE A 490 -28.79 18.97 25.61
N THR A 491 -27.55 18.43 25.68
CA THR A 491 -26.60 18.80 26.73
C THR A 491 -25.18 18.91 26.19
N ASN A 492 -24.37 19.76 26.84
CA ASN A 492 -22.92 19.82 26.67
C ASN A 492 -22.41 20.09 25.25
N TRP A 493 -23.19 20.73 24.39
CA TRP A 493 -22.74 21.11 23.07
C TRP A 493 -22.37 22.59 22.98
N THR A 494 -21.54 22.92 22.01
CA THR A 494 -21.06 24.27 21.77
C THR A 494 -21.24 24.64 20.29
N VAL A 495 -21.85 25.80 20.03
CA VAL A 495 -22.01 26.39 18.68
C VAL A 495 -21.33 27.75 18.70
N ILE A 496 -20.17 27.87 18.05
CA ILE A 496 -19.29 29.04 18.20
C ILE A 496 -18.59 29.43 16.91
N GLY A 497 -18.42 30.74 16.67
CA GLY A 497 -17.58 31.25 15.58
C GLY A 497 -18.13 30.95 14.19
N ASN A 498 -19.38 30.54 14.09
CA ASN A 498 -20.01 30.24 12.80
C ASN A 498 -20.55 31.52 12.13
N GLU A 499 -20.64 31.52 10.81
CA GLU A 499 -20.97 32.71 10.03
C GLU A 499 -22.11 32.45 9.03
N ALA A 500 -23.17 33.26 9.12
CA ALA A 500 -24.15 33.37 8.05
C ALA A 500 -23.79 34.54 7.15
N TYR A 501 -23.05 34.32 6.07
CA TYR A 501 -22.36 35.35 5.29
C TYR A 501 -23.22 36.11 4.26
N ALA A 502 -24.40 35.60 3.89
CA ALA A 502 -25.23 36.28 2.88
C ALA A 502 -25.69 37.66 3.36
N THR A 503 -25.86 38.61 2.44
CA THR A 503 -26.48 39.88 2.75
C THR A 503 -27.94 39.61 3.21
N GLY A 504 -28.23 39.91 4.48
CA GLY A 504 -29.48 39.50 5.11
C GLY A 504 -29.48 38.05 5.60
N GLY A 505 -28.31 37.38 5.61
CA GLY A 505 -28.14 36.04 6.19
C GLY A 505 -28.51 36.02 7.68
N VAL A 506 -29.18 34.97 8.13
CA VAL A 506 -29.67 34.86 9.50
C VAL A 506 -29.22 33.57 10.19
N GLY A 507 -29.12 33.63 11.53
CA GLY A 507 -28.75 32.49 12.34
C GLY A 507 -27.29 32.11 12.14
N GLY A 508 -26.33 32.97 12.48
CA GLY A 508 -24.91 32.65 12.38
C GLY A 508 -24.55 31.34 13.08
N GLY A 509 -25.00 31.17 14.31
CA GLY A 509 -24.93 29.92 15.05
C GLY A 509 -25.99 28.93 14.61
N ILE A 510 -27.26 29.25 14.85
CA ILE A 510 -28.40 28.36 14.61
C ILE A 510 -29.54 29.11 13.88
N LYS A 511 -30.04 28.50 12.81
CA LYS A 511 -31.31 28.88 12.19
C LYS A 511 -32.37 27.80 12.44
N LEU A 512 -33.48 28.12 13.06
CA LEU A 512 -34.60 27.21 13.25
C LEU A 512 -35.84 27.73 12.48
N GLU A 513 -36.27 26.99 11.46
CA GLU A 513 -37.37 27.39 10.60
C GLU A 513 -38.75 26.97 11.17
N ASN A 514 -38.83 25.74 11.68
CA ASN A 514 -40.01 25.18 12.33
C ASN A 514 -39.64 24.26 13.47
N GLY A 515 -40.60 23.98 14.40
CA GLY A 515 -40.38 23.04 15.49
C GLY A 515 -39.90 23.69 16.78
N SER A 516 -39.55 22.88 17.74
CA SER A 516 -39.11 23.33 19.07
C SER A 516 -37.77 22.76 19.45
N MET A 517 -36.92 23.58 20.02
CA MET A 517 -35.63 23.20 20.58
C MET A 517 -35.56 23.57 22.05
N ASP A 518 -35.15 22.65 22.89
CA ASP A 518 -34.97 22.91 24.32
C ASP A 518 -33.53 22.72 24.71
N VAL A 519 -32.82 23.80 24.99
CA VAL A 519 -31.44 23.86 25.40
C VAL A 519 -31.29 24.29 26.85
N SER A 520 -32.36 24.20 27.64
CA SER A 520 -32.38 24.57 29.04
C SER A 520 -31.58 23.64 29.95
N ASP A 521 -31.38 22.39 29.52
CA ASP A 521 -30.65 21.40 30.30
C ASP A 521 -29.14 21.40 29.97
N GLY A 522 -28.29 21.20 30.96
CA GLY A 522 -26.86 20.99 30.82
C GLY A 522 -26.04 22.20 30.41
N LEU A 523 -24.85 21.96 29.88
CA LEU A 523 -23.82 22.96 29.55
C LEU A 523 -23.89 23.38 28.05
N ASN A 524 -25.04 23.76 27.56
CA ASN A 524 -25.20 24.22 26.17
C ASN A 524 -24.68 25.64 25.99
N ARG A 525 -23.87 25.89 24.94
CA ARG A 525 -23.20 27.16 24.69
C ARG A 525 -23.37 27.58 23.23
N ILE A 526 -24.06 28.67 23.00
CA ILE A 526 -24.28 29.25 21.67
C ILE A 526 -23.91 30.72 21.76
N TYR A 527 -22.75 31.08 21.20
CA TYR A 527 -22.19 32.43 21.31
C TYR A 527 -21.13 32.73 20.27
N ASN A 528 -20.77 34.00 20.11
CA ASN A 528 -19.71 34.49 19.20
C ASN A 528 -19.90 34.03 17.75
N ASN A 529 -21.12 33.90 17.30
CA ASN A 529 -21.42 33.62 15.90
C ASN A 529 -21.78 34.96 15.20
N THR A 530 -21.70 35.00 13.88
CA THR A 530 -21.96 36.23 13.10
C THR A 530 -22.98 35.99 12.02
N ALA A 531 -23.73 37.04 11.71
CA ALA A 531 -24.70 37.00 10.63
C ALA A 531 -24.63 38.29 9.81
N GLY A 532 -24.77 38.22 8.50
CA GLY A 532 -24.85 39.37 7.60
C GLY A 532 -26.14 40.16 7.71
N GLY A 533 -27.16 39.57 8.31
CA GLY A 533 -28.46 40.19 8.65
C GLY A 533 -28.63 40.29 10.15
N HIS A 534 -29.35 39.36 10.73
CA HIS A 534 -29.68 39.34 12.15
C HIS A 534 -29.73 37.91 12.73
N GLY A 535 -29.82 37.79 14.07
CA GLY A 535 -29.79 36.54 14.78
C GLY A 535 -28.38 35.90 14.71
N ALA A 536 -27.36 36.68 15.08
CA ALA A 536 -25.98 36.22 15.02
C ALA A 536 -25.82 34.85 15.68
N ASP A 537 -26.35 34.64 16.87
CA ASP A 537 -26.25 33.33 17.54
C ASP A 537 -27.45 32.44 17.23
N ILE A 538 -28.68 32.94 17.30
CA ILE A 538 -29.91 32.16 17.04
C ILE A 538 -30.92 33.01 16.26
N CYS A 539 -31.45 32.41 15.20
CA CYS A 539 -32.63 32.98 14.48
C CYS A 539 -33.77 31.97 14.52
N LEU A 540 -34.92 32.40 15.01
CA LEU A 540 -36.19 31.67 14.96
C LEU A 540 -37.08 32.28 13.89
N GLU A 541 -37.58 31.43 12.99
CA GLU A 541 -38.59 31.82 12.01
C GLU A 541 -40.01 31.55 12.53
N LYS A 542 -41.01 31.98 11.77
CA LYS A 542 -42.43 31.81 12.16
C LYS A 542 -42.74 30.32 12.35
N GLY A 543 -43.22 29.96 13.54
CA GLY A 543 -43.56 28.58 13.90
C GLY A 543 -42.47 27.86 14.69
N ALA A 544 -41.33 28.50 14.83
CA ALA A 544 -40.23 27.95 15.66
C ALA A 544 -40.35 28.42 17.11
N SER A 545 -39.86 27.61 18.04
CA SER A 545 -39.73 27.98 19.46
C SER A 545 -38.42 27.43 20.05
N ILE A 546 -37.87 28.13 21.05
CA ILE A 546 -36.70 27.68 21.78
C ILE A 546 -36.94 27.90 23.30
N THR A 547 -36.51 26.93 24.09
CA THR A 547 -36.39 27.07 25.54
C THR A 547 -34.92 27.24 25.89
N LEU A 548 -34.58 28.39 26.47
CA LEU A 548 -33.24 28.75 26.91
C LEU A 548 -33.06 28.49 28.40
N PRO A 549 -31.85 28.20 28.89
CA PRO A 549 -31.58 28.18 30.31
C PRO A 549 -31.77 29.58 30.93
N ASP A 550 -32.06 29.64 32.20
CA ASP A 550 -32.17 30.93 32.93
C ASP A 550 -30.79 31.63 33.05
N ALA A 551 -30.78 32.96 33.15
CA ALA A 551 -29.55 33.75 33.19
C ALA A 551 -28.64 33.35 34.38
N ALA A 552 -29.22 32.98 35.53
CA ALA A 552 -28.47 32.55 36.72
C ALA A 552 -27.84 31.15 36.50
N GLY A 553 -28.54 30.22 35.88
CA GLY A 553 -28.02 28.91 35.48
C GLY A 553 -26.95 29.01 34.40
N MET A 554 -27.12 29.91 33.43
CA MET A 554 -26.13 30.18 32.39
C MET A 554 -24.81 30.72 32.96
N GLY A 555 -24.85 31.69 33.86
CA GLY A 555 -23.68 32.27 34.49
C GLY A 555 -22.78 31.21 35.15
N ALA A 556 -23.34 30.34 35.98
CA ALA A 556 -22.60 29.26 36.63
C ALA A 556 -22.05 28.24 35.62
N THR A 557 -22.77 27.95 34.57
CA THR A 557 -22.42 27.00 33.52
C THR A 557 -21.26 27.50 32.63
N TYR A 558 -21.33 28.75 32.23
CA TYR A 558 -20.35 29.34 31.32
C TYR A 558 -19.06 29.79 32.02
N LEU A 559 -19.12 30.13 33.34
CA LEU A 559 -17.91 30.41 34.13
C LEU A 559 -16.91 29.23 34.14
N LYS A 560 -17.40 27.98 34.22
CA LYS A 560 -16.55 26.80 34.12
C LYS A 560 -15.88 26.66 32.74
N SER A 561 -16.43 27.25 31.70
CA SER A 561 -15.94 27.23 30.34
C SER A 561 -15.20 28.49 29.91
N GLY A 562 -15.06 29.44 30.80
CA GLY A 562 -14.36 30.69 30.54
C GLY A 562 -15.21 31.77 29.87
N ILE A 563 -16.50 31.61 29.89
CA ILE A 563 -17.46 32.56 29.33
C ILE A 563 -18.53 32.83 30.35
N ASN A 564 -18.83 34.10 30.54
CA ASN A 564 -19.96 34.56 31.30
C ASN A 564 -21.02 35.13 30.32
N ILE A 565 -22.17 34.47 30.19
CA ILE A 565 -23.29 35.02 29.42
C ILE A 565 -24.11 35.91 30.35
N ASP A 566 -24.14 37.17 30.02
CA ASP A 566 -24.82 38.19 30.79
C ASP A 566 -26.32 38.29 30.43
N GLY A 567 -26.73 37.68 29.30
CA GLY A 567 -28.09 37.62 28.83
C GLY A 567 -28.23 37.46 27.34
N TRP A 568 -29.43 37.52 26.85
CA TRP A 568 -29.76 37.50 25.44
C TRP A 568 -30.45 38.79 25.05
N TYR A 569 -30.20 39.37 23.90
CA TYR A 569 -30.90 40.51 23.35
C TYR A 569 -31.37 40.25 21.91
N ASN A 570 -32.42 40.96 21.51
CA ASN A 570 -32.98 40.87 20.18
C ASN A 570 -32.29 41.89 19.27
N ASP A 571 -31.67 41.43 18.19
CA ASP A 571 -30.98 42.27 17.21
C ASP A 571 -31.81 42.49 15.91
N ASN A 572 -33.04 42.01 15.87
CA ASN A 572 -33.86 42.19 14.69
C ASN A 572 -34.48 43.62 14.66
N PRO A 573 -34.09 44.45 13.67
CA PRO A 573 -34.56 45.83 13.59
C PRO A 573 -36.08 46.01 13.36
N ARG A 574 -36.79 44.92 13.04
CA ARG A 574 -38.28 44.94 12.89
C ARG A 574 -39.04 44.87 14.21
N TYR A 575 -38.33 44.56 15.28
CA TYR A 575 -38.90 44.47 16.62
C TYR A 575 -38.18 45.48 17.51
N THR A 576 -38.88 46.48 18.02
CA THR A 576 -38.33 47.35 19.04
C THR A 576 -37.90 46.50 20.25
N PRO A 577 -36.67 46.64 20.77
CA PRO A 577 -36.26 45.93 21.96
C PRO A 577 -37.19 46.32 23.08
N SER A 578 -38.03 45.43 23.51
CA SER A 578 -38.65 45.57 24.80
C SER A 578 -37.61 45.33 25.85
N GLU A 579 -37.07 46.37 26.40
CA GLU A 579 -36.21 46.48 27.58
C GLU A 579 -35.14 45.41 27.74
N SER A 580 -33.91 45.86 27.93
CA SER A 580 -32.67 45.12 28.21
C SER A 580 -32.92 43.74 28.78
N GLY A 581 -32.78 42.72 27.93
CA GLY A 581 -33.19 41.38 28.23
C GLY A 581 -32.44 40.70 29.37
N GLN A 582 -33.11 40.60 30.49
CA GLN A 582 -32.81 39.50 31.40
C GLN A 582 -33.59 38.28 30.90
N ALA A 583 -32.90 37.19 30.59
CA ALA A 583 -33.53 35.94 30.30
C ALA A 583 -34.24 35.44 31.56
N GLU A 584 -35.56 35.41 31.57
CA GLU A 584 -36.33 34.82 32.66
C GLU A 584 -36.17 33.29 32.66
N LYS A 585 -36.37 32.68 33.82
CA LYS A 585 -36.33 31.20 33.98
C LYS A 585 -37.32 30.59 32.98
N ASN A 586 -36.79 29.65 32.12
CA ASN A 586 -37.58 28.91 31.14
C ASN A 586 -38.25 29.79 30.10
N LEU A 587 -37.60 30.79 29.58
CA LEU A 587 -38.09 31.64 28.54
C LEU A 587 -38.44 30.83 27.29
N GLN A 588 -39.72 30.62 27.03
CA GLN A 588 -40.20 30.00 25.80
C GLN A 588 -40.49 31.10 24.80
N LEU A 589 -39.60 31.22 23.83
CA LEU A 589 -39.71 32.22 22.77
C LEU A 589 -40.37 31.60 21.53
N SER A 590 -41.38 32.25 20.98
CA SER A 590 -42.05 31.80 19.77
C SER A 590 -42.20 32.95 18.75
N GLY A 591 -42.03 32.62 17.47
CA GLY A 591 -42.18 33.58 16.37
C GLY A 591 -40.85 34.04 15.79
N PRO A 592 -40.82 34.95 14.84
CA PRO A 592 -39.60 35.47 14.24
C PRO A 592 -38.83 36.30 15.27
N LEU A 593 -37.76 35.70 15.81
CA LEU A 593 -36.94 36.28 16.86
C LEU A 593 -35.44 36.06 16.54
N SER A 594 -34.68 37.10 16.84
CA SER A 594 -33.21 37.09 16.64
C SER A 594 -32.54 37.31 17.98
N LEU A 595 -31.59 36.44 18.32
CA LEU A 595 -30.93 36.49 19.62
C LEU A 595 -29.40 36.55 19.45
N VAL A 596 -28.80 37.43 20.27
CA VAL A 596 -27.34 37.54 20.39
C VAL A 596 -26.98 37.40 21.86
N ALA A 597 -25.99 36.58 22.16
CA ALA A 597 -25.46 36.40 23.49
C ALA A 597 -24.60 37.61 23.91
N SER A 598 -24.88 38.21 25.07
CA SER A 598 -23.97 39.14 25.73
C SER A 598 -23.02 38.34 26.63
N TYR A 599 -21.73 38.45 26.45
CA TYR A 599 -20.76 37.61 27.18
C TYR A 599 -19.44 38.29 27.47
N THR A 600 -18.75 37.84 28.49
CA THR A 600 -17.37 38.23 28.83
C THR A 600 -16.49 37.02 28.67
N VAL A 601 -15.32 37.20 28.05
CA VAL A 601 -14.35 36.15 27.80
C VAL A 601 -13.23 36.13 28.82
N ILE A 602 -12.78 34.95 29.22
CA ILE A 602 -11.67 34.77 30.17
C ILE A 602 -10.42 34.45 29.36
N PRO A 603 -9.30 35.22 29.50
CA PRO A 603 -8.06 34.89 28.81
C PRO A 603 -7.38 33.67 29.44
N VAL A 604 -6.78 32.83 28.61
CA VAL A 604 -5.94 31.70 28.99
C VAL A 604 -4.67 31.73 28.16
N TYR A 605 -3.59 31.29 28.76
CA TYR A 605 -2.25 31.32 28.16
C TYR A 605 -1.80 29.95 27.69
N ILE A 606 -1.24 29.90 26.48
CA ILE A 606 -0.62 28.71 25.93
C ILE A 606 0.88 28.97 25.87
N GLU A 607 1.65 28.20 26.59
CA GLU A 607 3.11 28.16 26.48
C GLU A 607 3.51 27.11 25.44
N ILE A 608 4.32 27.47 24.50
CA ILE A 608 4.79 26.60 23.40
C ILE A 608 6.27 26.33 23.56
N ASP A 609 6.66 25.07 23.65
CA ASP A 609 8.03 24.58 23.65
C ASP A 609 8.27 23.71 22.41
N ALA A 610 9.08 24.20 21.49
CA ALA A 610 9.40 23.49 20.25
C ALA A 610 10.33 22.27 20.48
N ASN A 611 10.81 22.01 21.70
CA ASN A 611 11.62 20.86 22.09
C ASN A 611 12.81 20.62 21.13
N GLY A 612 13.60 21.66 20.92
CA GLY A 612 14.74 21.64 20.02
C GLY A 612 14.40 21.77 18.53
N GLY A 613 13.15 22.04 18.21
CA GLY A 613 12.73 22.42 16.86
C GLY A 613 12.84 23.92 16.62
N VAL A 614 12.70 24.35 15.38
CA VAL A 614 12.79 25.75 14.94
C VAL A 614 11.51 26.16 14.22
N GLY A 615 11.03 27.38 14.47
CA GLY A 615 9.79 27.89 13.86
C GLY A 615 8.54 27.34 14.53
N GLY A 616 7.44 27.31 13.79
CA GLY A 616 6.13 26.91 14.30
C GLY A 616 5.40 28.00 15.07
N SER A 617 4.34 27.63 15.80
CA SER A 617 3.57 28.56 16.61
C SER A 617 4.34 29.04 17.86
N SER A 618 4.13 30.28 18.23
CA SER A 618 4.65 30.88 19.46
C SER A 618 3.62 30.84 20.59
N SER A 619 4.10 30.96 21.82
CA SER A 619 3.26 31.13 23.00
C SER A 619 2.31 32.33 22.84
N GLN A 620 1.05 32.17 23.26
CA GLN A 620 0.01 33.16 23.02
C GLN A 620 -1.08 33.15 24.11
N THR A 621 -1.77 34.24 24.24
CA THR A 621 -2.98 34.34 25.06
C THR A 621 -4.20 34.24 24.16
N VAL A 622 -5.12 33.38 24.50
CA VAL A 622 -6.40 33.22 23.80
C VAL A 622 -7.58 33.24 24.78
N HIS A 623 -8.76 33.22 24.28
CA HIS A 623 -9.94 33.12 25.14
C HIS A 623 -10.21 31.66 25.51
N LYS A 624 -10.57 31.40 26.74
CA LYS A 624 -10.99 30.05 27.17
C LYS A 624 -12.07 29.49 26.28
N GLY A 625 -11.91 28.27 25.83
CA GLY A 625 -12.83 27.62 24.90
C GLY A 625 -12.50 27.88 23.41
N THR A 626 -11.53 28.73 23.11
CA THR A 626 -11.09 28.94 21.70
C THR A 626 -10.35 27.72 21.18
N THR A 627 -10.68 27.33 19.97
CA THR A 627 -9.84 26.37 19.24
C THR A 627 -8.76 27.14 18.49
N VAL A 628 -7.50 26.87 18.83
CA VAL A 628 -6.34 27.44 18.16
C VAL A 628 -5.77 26.43 17.16
N THR A 629 -5.24 26.98 16.08
CA THR A 629 -4.47 26.22 15.10
C THR A 629 -3.01 26.47 15.35
N LEU A 630 -2.26 25.45 15.65
CA LEU A 630 -0.84 25.50 15.92
C LEU A 630 -0.05 24.96 14.74
N GLU A 631 0.86 25.78 14.23
CA GLU A 631 1.80 25.38 13.17
C GLU A 631 2.90 24.46 13.76
N ALA A 632 3.27 23.45 12.99
CA ALA A 632 4.37 22.57 13.37
C ALA A 632 5.72 23.26 13.30
N PRO A 633 6.59 23.10 14.30
CA PRO A 633 8.00 23.41 14.15
C PRO A 633 8.72 22.40 13.25
N THR A 634 9.96 22.68 12.89
CA THR A 634 10.82 21.78 12.11
C THR A 634 12.03 21.36 12.92
N LYS A 635 12.46 20.10 12.78
CA LYS A 635 13.67 19.58 13.40
C LYS A 635 14.35 18.63 12.42
N GLU A 636 15.63 18.89 12.17
CA GLU A 636 16.39 18.09 11.21
C GLU A 636 16.40 16.62 11.60
N GLY A 637 16.09 15.77 10.63
CA GLY A 637 16.03 14.31 10.83
C GLY A 637 14.81 13.78 11.58
N TYR A 638 13.87 14.63 11.97
CA TYR A 638 12.69 14.24 12.73
C TYR A 638 11.39 14.65 12.03
N LEU A 639 10.36 13.90 12.30
CA LEU A 639 8.98 14.21 11.93
C LEU A 639 8.26 14.75 13.16
N PHE A 640 7.59 15.88 13.01
CA PHE A 640 6.69 16.37 14.03
C PHE A 640 5.42 15.52 14.06
N THR A 641 5.08 14.94 15.21
CA THR A 641 3.90 14.09 15.37
C THR A 641 2.76 14.78 16.11
N GLY A 642 3.05 15.84 16.85
CA GLY A 642 2.03 16.60 17.57
C GLY A 642 2.59 17.39 18.75
N TRP A 643 1.69 17.95 19.52
CA TRP A 643 1.99 18.65 20.77
C TRP A 643 1.58 17.80 21.98
N GLU A 644 2.41 17.68 22.99
CA GLU A 644 2.13 16.98 24.26
C GLU A 644 1.89 18.01 25.37
N ASP A 645 0.82 17.85 26.16
CA ASP A 645 0.55 18.68 27.33
C ASP A 645 1.25 18.13 28.60
N GLU A 646 1.13 18.88 29.70
CA GLU A 646 1.72 18.51 30.99
C GLU A 646 1.15 17.20 31.55
N ASN A 647 -0.04 16.80 31.12
CA ASN A 647 -0.70 15.54 31.49
C ASN A 647 -0.33 14.36 30.57
N LYS A 648 0.67 14.54 29.68
CA LYS A 648 1.12 13.53 28.72
C LYS A 648 0.07 13.20 27.64
N LYS A 649 -0.89 14.07 27.45
CA LYS A 649 -1.84 13.94 26.34
C LYS A 649 -1.24 14.52 25.07
N ILE A 650 -1.21 13.70 24.01
CA ILE A 650 -0.71 14.13 22.70
C ILE A 650 -1.87 14.62 21.85
N TYR A 651 -1.68 15.78 21.25
CA TYR A 651 -2.54 16.38 20.23
C TYR A 651 -1.84 16.18 18.88
N PRO A 652 -2.26 15.20 18.08
CA PRO A 652 -1.55 14.86 16.84
C PRO A 652 -1.71 15.94 15.78
N ALA A 653 -0.71 16.03 14.90
CA ALA A 653 -0.78 16.87 13.71
C ALA A 653 -1.85 16.32 12.76
N GLY A 654 -2.66 17.21 12.20
CA GLY A 654 -3.61 16.88 11.14
C GLY A 654 -2.93 16.66 9.79
N GLU A 655 -3.70 16.29 8.78
CA GLU A 655 -3.21 16.11 7.40
C GLU A 655 -2.61 17.39 6.79
N ASP A 656 -2.99 18.56 7.32
CA ASP A 656 -2.43 19.86 6.95
C ASP A 656 -1.11 20.19 7.69
N GLY A 657 -0.61 19.27 8.49
CA GLY A 657 0.58 19.46 9.31
C GLY A 657 0.36 20.37 10.53
N LYS A 658 -0.89 20.75 10.82
CA LYS A 658 -1.25 21.63 11.92
C LYS A 658 -1.97 20.88 13.02
N VAL A 659 -1.95 21.43 14.23
CA VAL A 659 -2.66 20.86 15.37
C VAL A 659 -3.76 21.82 15.81
N HIS A 660 -4.97 21.30 15.97
CA HIS A 660 -6.11 22.07 16.42
C HIS A 660 -6.44 21.71 17.88
N ILE A 661 -6.32 22.67 18.79
CA ILE A 661 -6.53 22.46 20.22
C ILE A 661 -7.56 23.42 20.76
N THR A 662 -8.55 22.91 21.46
CA THR A 662 -9.46 23.74 22.24
C THR A 662 -8.86 24.02 23.62
N VAL A 663 -8.61 25.30 23.87
CA VAL A 663 -7.91 25.75 25.07
C VAL A 663 -8.90 26.12 26.16
N ASN A 664 -8.98 25.32 27.21
CA ASN A 664 -9.90 25.52 28.32
C ASN A 664 -9.23 26.04 29.62
N GLU A 665 -7.93 26.02 29.69
CA GLU A 665 -7.12 26.48 30.82
C GLU A 665 -5.72 26.84 30.33
N ASN A 666 -4.93 27.47 31.18
CA ASN A 666 -3.52 27.65 30.85
C ASN A 666 -2.88 26.30 30.63
N MET A 667 -2.10 26.19 29.58
CA MET A 667 -1.44 24.93 29.24
C MET A 667 -0.05 25.16 28.66
N LYS A 668 0.81 24.20 28.90
CA LYS A 668 2.12 24.10 28.26
C LYS A 668 2.12 22.97 27.28
N LEU A 669 2.57 23.24 26.08
CA LEU A 669 2.64 22.28 24.97
C LEU A 669 4.08 22.11 24.54
N THR A 670 4.52 20.87 24.52
CA THR A 670 5.87 20.48 24.10
C THR A 670 5.81 19.68 22.81
N ALA A 671 6.63 20.02 21.82
CA ALA A 671 6.66 19.32 20.56
C ALA A 671 7.11 17.86 20.70
N VAL A 672 6.39 16.94 20.09
CA VAL A 672 6.72 15.51 20.04
C VAL A 672 7.32 15.16 18.69
N TRP A 673 8.44 14.46 18.73
CA TRP A 673 9.24 14.15 17.56
C TRP A 673 9.42 12.65 17.37
N GLU A 674 9.27 12.20 16.14
CA GLU A 674 9.64 10.86 15.73
C GLU A 674 10.84 10.94 14.77
N ALA A 675 11.88 10.14 15.04
CA ALA A 675 13.03 10.11 14.16
C ALA A 675 12.66 9.52 12.80
N ARG A 676 12.98 10.21 11.72
CA ARG A 676 12.80 9.70 10.36
C ARG A 676 13.69 8.49 10.14
N SER A 677 13.17 7.52 9.44
CA SER A 677 13.94 6.37 8.99
C SER A 677 14.53 6.66 7.62
N PHE A 678 15.78 6.29 7.45
CA PHE A 678 16.52 6.42 6.19
C PHE A 678 17.05 5.07 5.75
N THR A 679 17.26 4.95 4.46
CA THR A 679 17.74 3.71 3.83
C THR A 679 19.25 3.75 3.68
N VAL A 680 19.91 2.75 4.22
CA VAL A 680 21.31 2.45 3.92
C VAL A 680 21.35 1.38 2.85
N THR A 681 21.87 1.72 1.69
CA THR A 681 21.98 0.83 0.53
C THR A 681 23.41 0.34 0.40
N TYR A 682 23.60 -0.95 0.45
CA TYR A 682 24.88 -1.62 0.22
C TYR A 682 24.93 -2.10 -1.23
N VAL A 683 25.85 -1.56 -2.00
CA VAL A 683 26.09 -1.98 -3.39
C VAL A 683 27.18 -3.02 -3.41
N LEU A 684 26.82 -4.21 -3.84
CA LEU A 684 27.70 -5.38 -3.93
C LEU A 684 28.31 -5.50 -5.34
N LEU A 685 28.96 -6.61 -5.58
CA LEU A 685 29.51 -6.92 -6.90
C LEU A 685 28.35 -7.08 -7.91
N ASN A 686 28.60 -6.67 -9.17
CA ASN A 686 27.63 -6.70 -10.28
C ASN A 686 26.41 -5.79 -10.15
N GLY A 687 26.43 -4.86 -9.17
CA GLY A 687 25.31 -3.93 -8.96
C GLY A 687 24.17 -4.50 -8.14
N GLU A 688 24.29 -5.69 -7.58
CA GLU A 688 23.37 -6.19 -6.57
C GLU A 688 23.35 -5.27 -5.37
N THR A 689 22.17 -5.07 -4.78
CA THR A 689 21.99 -4.19 -3.63
C THR A 689 21.34 -4.92 -2.47
N ARG A 690 21.79 -4.60 -1.27
CA ARG A 690 21.14 -4.95 -0.01
C ARG A 690 20.79 -3.65 0.70
N THR A 691 19.63 -3.56 1.31
CA THR A 691 19.18 -2.38 2.03
C THR A 691 18.84 -2.71 3.48
N GLU A 692 19.08 -1.75 4.35
CA GLU A 692 18.55 -1.74 5.71
C GLU A 692 18.04 -0.33 6.05
N THR A 693 17.17 -0.22 7.02
CA THR A 693 16.62 1.07 7.46
C THR A 693 17.08 1.37 8.87
N ALA A 694 17.49 2.60 9.10
CA ALA A 694 17.86 3.08 10.43
C ALA A 694 17.28 4.47 10.69
N ALA A 695 16.90 4.73 11.93
CA ALA A 695 16.41 6.03 12.33
C ALA A 695 17.54 7.07 12.35
N TYR A 696 17.21 8.33 12.10
CA TYR A 696 18.12 9.47 12.15
C TYR A 696 18.93 9.49 13.45
N GLY A 697 20.23 9.69 13.33
CA GLY A 697 21.16 9.72 14.45
C GLY A 697 21.51 8.35 15.04
N LYS A 698 20.96 7.25 14.53
CA LYS A 698 21.38 5.90 14.91
C LYS A 698 22.63 5.50 14.13
N THR A 699 23.41 4.65 14.75
CA THR A 699 24.61 4.08 14.13
C THR A 699 24.31 2.70 13.53
N VAL A 700 24.88 2.45 12.38
CA VAL A 700 24.89 1.15 11.70
C VAL A 700 26.31 0.61 11.74
N THR A 701 26.48 -0.64 12.14
CA THR A 701 27.79 -1.31 12.16
C THR A 701 28.01 -2.01 10.83
N LEU A 702 29.09 -1.67 10.18
CA LEU A 702 29.43 -2.20 8.87
C LEU A 702 30.03 -3.61 8.99
N GLY A 703 29.39 -4.58 8.35
CA GLY A 703 29.85 -5.95 8.29
C GLY A 703 30.93 -6.17 7.23
N GLU A 704 31.58 -7.33 7.28
CA GLU A 704 32.41 -7.81 6.18
C GLU A 704 31.53 -8.32 5.03
N GLU A 705 32.03 -8.13 3.80
CA GLU A 705 31.43 -8.72 2.61
C GLU A 705 32.44 -9.67 1.96
N PRO A 706 32.45 -10.98 2.30
CA PRO A 706 33.43 -11.91 1.84
C PRO A 706 33.32 -12.22 0.35
N ARG A 707 34.48 -12.29 -0.33
CA ARG A 707 34.55 -12.63 -1.75
C ARG A 707 35.71 -13.57 -1.99
N THR A 708 35.43 -14.71 -2.65
CA THR A 708 36.45 -15.70 -2.98
C THR A 708 37.55 -15.07 -3.81
N GLY A 709 38.80 -15.23 -3.36
CA GLY A 709 40.01 -14.74 -4.05
C GLY A 709 40.28 -13.24 -3.85
N TYR A 710 39.53 -12.56 -3.04
CA TYR A 710 39.71 -11.13 -2.74
C TYR A 710 39.74 -10.90 -1.23
N THR A 711 40.43 -9.84 -0.84
CA THR A 711 40.39 -9.30 0.52
C THR A 711 39.39 -8.13 0.54
N PHE A 712 38.44 -8.17 1.44
CA PHE A 712 37.51 -7.05 1.62
C PHE A 712 38.26 -5.85 2.21
N VAL A 713 38.19 -4.71 1.54
CA VAL A 713 38.89 -3.48 1.95
C VAL A 713 37.98 -2.64 2.83
N GLY A 714 36.69 -2.61 2.51
CA GLY A 714 35.70 -1.83 3.25
C GLY A 714 34.52 -1.36 2.40
N TRP A 715 33.72 -0.54 2.99
CA TRP A 715 32.54 0.09 2.38
C TRP A 715 32.86 1.55 2.01
N LYS A 716 32.73 1.88 0.74
CA LYS A 716 33.01 3.21 0.20
C LYS A 716 31.75 4.09 0.23
N ASP A 717 31.85 5.23 0.91
CA ASP A 717 30.87 6.32 0.91
C ASP A 717 31.51 7.58 0.30
N GLY A 718 31.11 7.93 -0.91
CA GLY A 718 31.77 9.00 -1.65
C GLY A 718 33.27 8.72 -1.86
N GLU A 719 34.13 9.49 -1.21
CA GLU A 719 35.59 9.29 -1.25
C GLU A 719 36.14 8.51 -0.04
N ASN A 720 35.35 8.32 1.01
CA ASN A 720 35.76 7.63 2.23
C ASN A 720 35.54 6.12 2.13
N VAL A 721 36.46 5.35 2.74
CA VAL A 721 36.31 3.89 2.88
C VAL A 721 36.29 3.55 4.36
N HIS A 722 35.21 2.97 4.80
CA HIS A 722 34.95 2.52 6.16
C HIS A 722 35.29 1.04 6.30
N GLN A 723 36.01 0.70 7.33
CA GLN A 723 36.41 -0.69 7.60
C GLN A 723 35.25 -1.52 8.14
N ALA A 724 35.31 -2.83 7.97
CA ALA A 724 34.38 -3.73 8.67
C ALA A 724 34.52 -3.57 10.20
N GLY A 725 33.39 -3.51 10.89
CA GLY A 725 33.32 -3.24 12.33
C GLY A 725 33.22 -1.77 12.69
N GLU A 726 33.47 -0.84 11.77
CA GLU A 726 33.20 0.58 11.98
C GLU A 726 31.70 0.86 12.06
N THR A 727 31.34 1.94 12.74
CA THR A 727 29.97 2.41 12.82
C THR A 727 29.84 3.74 12.10
N ILE A 728 28.78 3.88 11.32
CA ILE A 728 28.41 5.13 10.67
C ILE A 728 27.08 5.65 11.25
N THR A 729 26.98 6.95 11.40
CA THR A 729 25.75 7.59 11.88
C THR A 729 24.86 7.93 10.69
N VAL A 730 23.61 7.46 10.74
CA VAL A 730 22.66 7.69 9.65
C VAL A 730 22.00 9.06 9.81
N THR A 731 22.27 9.97 8.88
CA THR A 731 21.70 11.32 8.83
C THR A 731 20.88 11.58 7.57
N GLY A 732 20.77 10.59 6.67
CA GLY A 732 20.02 10.63 5.41
C GLY A 732 20.12 9.29 4.72
N ASP A 733 19.47 9.17 3.57
CA ASP A 733 19.66 8.00 2.70
C ASP A 733 21.11 7.98 2.24
N MET A 734 21.75 6.82 2.32
CA MET A 734 23.15 6.67 1.99
C MET A 734 23.40 5.40 1.18
N THR A 735 24.47 5.43 0.39
CA THR A 735 24.86 4.31 -0.45
C THR A 735 26.33 3.96 -0.19
N LEU A 736 26.54 2.74 0.24
CA LEU A 736 27.83 2.17 0.57
C LEU A 736 28.21 1.14 -0.48
N THR A 737 29.33 1.35 -1.16
CA THR A 737 29.79 0.42 -2.19
C THR A 737 30.93 -0.44 -1.65
N ALA A 738 30.80 -1.75 -1.73
CA ALA A 738 31.83 -2.67 -1.30
C ALA A 738 33.08 -2.56 -2.16
N VAL A 739 34.23 -2.55 -1.51
CA VAL A 739 35.55 -2.47 -2.16
C VAL A 739 36.36 -3.69 -1.79
N TRP A 740 36.97 -4.34 -2.80
CA TRP A 740 37.81 -5.49 -2.62
C TRP A 740 39.12 -5.31 -3.34
N GLU A 741 40.18 -5.93 -2.79
CA GLU A 741 41.49 -6.05 -3.40
C GLU A 741 41.75 -7.52 -3.74
N ALA A 742 42.19 -7.79 -4.97
CA ALA A 742 42.48 -9.14 -5.41
C ALA A 742 43.68 -9.70 -4.61
N ARG A 743 43.54 -10.87 -4.04
CA ARG A 743 44.65 -11.61 -3.41
C ARG A 743 45.64 -12.00 -4.47
N THR A 744 46.89 -11.93 -4.11
CA THR A 744 47.99 -12.42 -4.94
C THR A 744 48.33 -13.86 -4.59
N PHE A 745 48.62 -14.63 -5.60
CA PHE A 745 49.04 -16.02 -5.48
C PHE A 745 50.38 -16.22 -6.18
N THR A 746 51.12 -17.21 -5.72
CA THR A 746 52.43 -17.50 -6.23
C THR A 746 52.35 -18.67 -7.20
N VAL A 747 52.74 -18.43 -8.43
CA VAL A 747 53.00 -19.50 -9.40
C VAL A 747 54.48 -19.85 -9.35
N THR A 748 54.80 -21.06 -8.92
CA THR A 748 56.14 -21.58 -8.82
C THR A 748 56.42 -22.45 -10.01
N TYR A 749 57.39 -22.09 -10.81
CA TYR A 749 57.91 -22.89 -11.90
C TYR A 749 59.09 -23.69 -11.41
N VAL A 750 58.99 -25.01 -11.45
CA VAL A 750 60.06 -25.92 -11.09
C VAL A 750 60.80 -26.37 -12.35
N LEU A 751 62.07 -25.98 -12.42
CA LEU A 751 62.93 -26.29 -13.56
C LEU A 751 63.69 -27.58 -13.30
N LEU A 752 64.58 -27.93 -14.23
CA LEU A 752 65.51 -29.07 -14.05
C LEU A 752 66.42 -28.75 -12.88
N ASN A 753 66.86 -29.81 -12.15
CA ASN A 753 67.69 -29.73 -10.95
C ASN A 753 67.06 -29.13 -9.69
N GLY A 754 65.76 -28.89 -9.70
CA GLY A 754 65.04 -28.37 -8.56
C GLY A 754 65.14 -26.85 -8.42
N GLU A 755 65.72 -26.15 -9.38
CA GLU A 755 65.66 -24.69 -9.41
C GLU A 755 64.24 -24.23 -9.58
N THR A 756 63.87 -23.15 -8.87
CA THR A 756 62.50 -22.58 -8.94
C THR A 756 62.53 -21.13 -9.36
N ARG A 757 61.55 -20.76 -10.17
CA ARG A 757 61.22 -19.38 -10.48
C ARG A 757 59.79 -19.11 -10.01
N THR A 758 59.55 -18.00 -9.37
CA THR A 758 58.21 -17.63 -8.88
C THR A 758 57.71 -16.38 -9.60
N GLU A 759 56.41 -16.35 -9.78
CA GLU A 759 55.67 -15.19 -10.31
C GLU A 759 54.47 -14.94 -9.43
N THR A 760 54.24 -13.71 -9.07
CA THR A 760 53.07 -13.31 -8.27
C THR A 760 51.95 -12.80 -9.19
N VAL A 761 50.79 -13.40 -9.09
CA VAL A 761 49.67 -13.19 -10.00
C VAL A 761 48.39 -12.92 -9.19
N ASN A 762 47.60 -11.98 -9.59
CA ASN A 762 46.33 -11.68 -8.91
C ASN A 762 45.30 -12.78 -9.19
N TYR A 763 44.42 -13.01 -8.22
CA TYR A 763 43.34 -13.97 -8.36
C TYR A 763 42.51 -13.70 -9.62
N GLY A 764 42.23 -14.75 -10.38
CA GLY A 764 41.46 -14.69 -11.61
C GLY A 764 42.23 -14.12 -12.82
N GLN A 765 43.45 -13.67 -12.66
CA GLN A 765 44.25 -13.20 -13.76
C GLN A 765 44.65 -14.39 -14.65
N LYS A 766 44.66 -14.17 -15.95
CA LYS A 766 45.12 -15.15 -16.95
C LYS A 766 46.61 -15.02 -17.11
N LEU A 767 47.26 -16.14 -16.97
CA LEU A 767 48.73 -16.28 -17.13
C LEU A 767 49.01 -17.16 -18.36
N THR A 768 49.71 -16.60 -19.33
CA THR A 768 50.15 -17.36 -20.52
C THR A 768 51.48 -18.02 -20.26
N LEU A 769 51.54 -19.35 -20.37
CA LEU A 769 52.71 -20.15 -20.07
C LEU A 769 53.70 -20.12 -21.24
N GLY A 770 54.92 -19.67 -20.96
CA GLY A 770 56.01 -19.65 -21.94
C GLY A 770 56.67 -21.01 -22.15
N GLU A 771 57.54 -21.11 -23.18
CA GLU A 771 58.45 -22.22 -23.36
C GLU A 771 59.62 -22.14 -22.38
N GLU A 772 60.11 -23.29 -21.93
CA GLU A 772 61.38 -23.41 -21.18
C GLU A 772 62.33 -24.21 -21.99
N PRO A 773 63.20 -23.56 -22.84
CA PRO A 773 64.04 -24.22 -23.79
C PRO A 773 65.22 -24.95 -23.09
N ARG A 774 65.52 -26.16 -23.56
CA ARG A 774 66.66 -26.99 -23.04
C ARG A 774 67.37 -27.65 -24.17
N THR A 775 68.71 -27.47 -24.19
CA THR A 775 69.55 -28.08 -25.24
C THR A 775 69.47 -29.62 -25.21
N GLY A 776 69.13 -30.23 -26.35
CA GLY A 776 69.00 -31.68 -26.49
C GLY A 776 67.66 -32.27 -26.03
N TYR A 777 66.68 -31.44 -25.73
CA TYR A 777 65.34 -31.88 -25.35
C TYR A 777 64.29 -30.97 -26.03
N THR A 778 63.10 -31.54 -26.23
CA THR A 778 61.93 -30.81 -26.65
C THR A 778 61.14 -30.55 -25.42
N PHE A 779 60.72 -29.27 -25.20
CA PHE A 779 59.87 -28.93 -24.12
C PHE A 779 58.44 -29.49 -24.37
N VAL A 780 57.90 -30.25 -23.43
CA VAL A 780 56.57 -30.85 -23.51
C VAL A 780 55.53 -29.91 -22.96
N GLY A 781 55.86 -29.30 -21.85
CA GLY A 781 54.92 -28.38 -21.19
C GLY A 781 55.18 -28.21 -19.68
N TRP A 782 54.29 -27.49 -19.04
CA TRP A 782 54.27 -27.26 -17.61
C TRP A 782 53.29 -28.21 -16.94
N LYS A 783 53.72 -29.02 -16.02
CA LYS A 783 52.92 -30.05 -15.35
C LYS A 783 52.44 -29.56 -13.99
N ASP A 784 51.10 -29.63 -13.79
CA ASP A 784 50.45 -29.42 -12.51
C ASP A 784 49.67 -30.70 -12.16
N GLY A 785 50.15 -31.45 -11.17
CA GLY A 785 49.60 -32.76 -10.87
C GLY A 785 49.67 -33.72 -12.07
N GLU A 786 48.55 -34.16 -12.59
CA GLU A 786 48.46 -35.01 -13.80
C GLU A 786 48.30 -34.22 -15.11
N LYS A 787 48.03 -32.93 -15.01
CA LYS A 787 47.71 -32.05 -16.15
C LYS A 787 49.01 -31.41 -16.69
N VAL A 788 49.22 -31.47 -18.00
CA VAL A 788 50.29 -30.77 -18.69
C VAL A 788 49.70 -29.65 -19.56
N TYR A 789 50.24 -28.45 -19.36
CA TYR A 789 49.88 -27.26 -20.14
C TYR A 789 51.00 -26.99 -21.15
N HIS A 790 50.67 -26.84 -22.40
CA HIS A 790 51.65 -26.56 -23.45
C HIS A 790 52.04 -25.07 -23.47
N ALA A 791 53.17 -24.78 -24.06
CA ALA A 791 53.63 -23.41 -24.28
C ALA A 791 52.59 -22.64 -25.12
N GLY A 792 52.28 -21.42 -24.69
CA GLY A 792 51.23 -20.60 -25.30
C GLY A 792 49.81 -20.80 -24.69
N GLU A 793 49.60 -21.86 -23.90
CA GLU A 793 48.32 -22.03 -23.18
C GLU A 793 48.19 -21.00 -22.05
N THR A 794 46.94 -20.63 -21.78
CA THR A 794 46.60 -19.65 -20.76
C THR A 794 45.91 -20.36 -19.61
N ILE A 795 46.38 -20.16 -18.40
CA ILE A 795 45.77 -20.64 -17.15
C ILE A 795 45.17 -19.47 -16.37
N THR A 796 44.13 -19.73 -15.65
CA THR A 796 43.54 -18.74 -14.71
C THR A 796 44.04 -19.07 -13.30
N VAL A 797 44.72 -18.12 -12.65
CA VAL A 797 45.29 -18.34 -11.32
C VAL A 797 44.22 -18.10 -10.23
N THR A 798 43.88 -19.16 -9.51
CA THR A 798 42.86 -19.11 -8.43
C THR A 798 43.46 -19.55 -7.06
N GLY A 799 44.75 -19.84 -7.01
CA GLY A 799 45.49 -20.27 -5.80
C GLY A 799 46.94 -20.38 -6.10
N ASP A 800 47.77 -20.62 -5.07
CA ASP A 800 49.15 -20.95 -5.24
C ASP A 800 49.26 -22.26 -6.05
N MET A 801 50.17 -22.27 -7.02
CA MET A 801 50.32 -23.42 -7.89
C MET A 801 51.79 -23.68 -8.20
N THR A 802 52.10 -24.91 -8.49
CA THR A 802 53.46 -25.33 -8.83
C THR A 802 53.45 -26.03 -10.18
N LEU A 803 54.10 -25.41 -11.13
CA LEU A 803 54.24 -25.91 -12.50
C LEU A 803 55.63 -26.51 -12.70
N THR A 804 55.72 -27.79 -12.94
CA THR A 804 57.01 -28.48 -13.18
C THR A 804 57.22 -28.62 -14.67
N ALA A 805 58.39 -28.16 -15.14
CA ALA A 805 58.74 -28.27 -16.53
C ALA A 805 58.98 -29.73 -16.92
N GLU A 806 58.40 -30.15 -18.02
CA GLU A 806 58.58 -31.51 -18.57
C GLU A 806 59.24 -31.45 -19.96
N TRP A 807 60.27 -32.26 -20.14
CA TRP A 807 60.95 -32.31 -21.40
C TRP A 807 61.09 -33.76 -21.91
N LYS A 808 61.08 -33.92 -23.22
CA LYS A 808 61.37 -35.19 -23.90
C LYS A 808 62.70 -35.10 -24.56
N LYS A 809 63.60 -36.08 -24.26
CA LYS A 809 64.92 -36.14 -24.84
C LYS A 809 64.90 -36.36 -26.35
N LEU A 810 65.63 -35.53 -27.08
CA LEU A 810 65.74 -35.69 -28.51
C LEU A 810 66.51 -36.97 -28.79
N PRO A 811 66.16 -37.76 -29.80
CA PRO A 811 66.90 -38.95 -30.18
C PRO A 811 68.35 -38.57 -30.52
N SER A 812 69.38 -39.24 -29.92
CA SER A 812 70.76 -39.08 -30.32
C SER A 812 70.95 -39.57 -31.78
N ALA A 813 71.60 -38.73 -32.54
CA ALA A 813 71.93 -39.04 -33.92
C ALA A 813 73.04 -40.14 -33.94
N GLU A 814 72.65 -41.40 -33.74
CA GLU A 814 73.47 -42.58 -34.08
C GLU A 814 72.54 -43.60 -34.74
N ASN A 815 72.85 -43.87 -36.03
CA ASN A 815 72.28 -44.81 -36.99
C ASN A 815 71.36 -44.25 -38.07
N LEU A 816 72.01 -43.54 -39.01
CA LEU A 816 71.50 -43.52 -40.36
C LEU A 816 72.44 -44.26 -41.26
N PRO A 817 72.04 -45.25 -42.06
CA PRO A 817 72.81 -45.88 -43.07
C PRO A 817 73.11 -44.93 -44.22
N LYS A 818 74.38 -44.90 -44.64
CA LYS A 818 74.80 -44.22 -45.85
C LYS A 818 74.23 -44.94 -47.04
N THR A 819 73.34 -44.21 -47.81
CA THR A 819 73.31 -44.46 -49.28
C THR A 819 73.33 -43.10 -49.94
N GLY A 820 74.28 -42.89 -50.85
CA GLY A 820 74.42 -41.66 -51.58
C GLY A 820 73.35 -41.56 -52.63
N ASP A 821 73.11 -40.43 -53.11
CA ASP A 821 73.32 -39.99 -54.48
C ASP A 821 73.09 -38.45 -54.52
N GLU A 822 73.73 -37.96 -55.56
CA GLU A 822 74.06 -36.55 -55.75
C GLU A 822 72.96 -35.60 -56.17
N SER A 823 73.13 -34.39 -55.69
CA SER A 823 72.99 -33.11 -56.42
C SER A 823 71.65 -32.52 -56.81
N PRO A 824 71.70 -31.27 -57.11
CA PRO A 824 71.78 -30.11 -56.20
C PRO A 824 70.62 -29.09 -56.46
N VAL A 825 70.81 -27.98 -55.87
CA VAL A 825 70.38 -26.67 -56.41
C VAL A 825 69.30 -25.95 -55.62
N LEU A 826 69.76 -24.96 -54.94
CA LEU A 826 69.40 -23.55 -54.88
C LEU A 826 68.19 -23.16 -54.06
N LEU A 827 68.44 -22.49 -53.03
CA LEU A 827 68.82 -21.08 -52.78
C LEU A 827 67.58 -20.20 -52.43
N TRP A 828 67.95 -19.47 -51.45
CA TRP A 828 67.30 -18.19 -51.01
C TRP A 828 66.19 -18.35 -49.97
N GLY A 829 66.28 -17.75 -48.86
CA GLY A 829 67.06 -16.67 -48.29
C GLY A 829 66.25 -16.14 -47.17
N ALA A 830 66.91 -16.11 -46.03
CA ALA A 830 67.28 -14.91 -45.31
C ALA A 830 66.13 -13.90 -45.23
N ALA A 831 65.79 -13.33 -44.17
CA ALA A 831 66.49 -12.84 -43.04
C ALA A 831 65.55 -11.96 -42.21
N LEU A 832 65.85 -11.89 -40.97
CA LEU A 832 65.82 -10.68 -40.08
C LEU A 832 64.46 -10.08 -39.76
N ALA A 833 64.14 -10.15 -38.56
CA ALA A 833 64.70 -9.50 -37.37
C ALA A 833 64.11 -8.12 -37.10
N VAL A 834 63.83 -7.95 -35.91
CA VAL A 834 64.06 -6.77 -35.08
C VAL A 834 62.97 -5.73 -34.97
N SER A 835 62.46 -5.71 -33.83
CA SER A 835 62.41 -4.62 -32.84
C SER A 835 61.36 -3.52 -33.02
N ALA A 836 60.91 -3.34 -31.89
CA ALA A 836 60.86 -2.08 -31.12
C ALA A 836 59.63 -1.22 -31.27
N ALA A 837 59.02 -1.21 -30.21
CA ALA A 837 58.93 -0.01 -29.33
C ALA A 837 58.05 1.12 -29.77
N ALA A 838 57.25 1.38 -28.83
CA ALA A 838 57.01 2.70 -28.27
C ALA A 838 55.93 3.61 -28.88
N CYS A 839 55.15 3.90 -28.00
CA CYS A 839 54.81 5.26 -27.58
C CYS A 839 53.62 5.98 -28.17
N PHE A 840 52.85 6.37 -27.22
CA PHE A 840 52.16 7.67 -27.07
C PHE A 840 50.93 7.93 -27.95
N VAL A 841 49.90 8.52 -27.56
CA VAL A 841 49.53 9.42 -26.46
C VAL A 841 48.11 9.86 -26.76
N LEU A 842 47.28 9.94 -25.71
CA LEU A 842 46.30 10.98 -25.45
C LEU A 842 45.42 11.52 -26.59
N ARG A 843 44.08 11.45 -26.35
CA ARG A 843 43.21 12.57 -26.09
C ARG A 843 41.75 12.17 -26.15
N ARG A 844 41.06 12.27 -25.04
CA ARG A 844 40.20 13.36 -24.60
C ARG A 844 38.95 13.62 -25.41
N LYS A 845 37.88 13.59 -24.65
CA LYS A 845 36.62 14.35 -24.75
C LYS A 845 35.53 13.72 -25.66
N LYS A 846 34.40 13.45 -25.17
CA LYS A 846 33.40 14.26 -24.45
C LYS A 846 32.63 13.41 -23.46
#